data_bfc0897d3737178b990e9e88942f3bcb
#
_entry.id   bfc0897d3737178b990e9e88942f3bcb
#
_cell.length_a   1.000
_cell.length_b   1.000
_cell.length_c   1.000
_cell.angle_alpha   90.00
_cell.angle_beta   90.00
_cell.angle_gamma   90.00
#
_symmetry.space_group_name_H-M   'P 1'
#
loop_
_entity.id
_entity.type
_entity.pdbx_description
1 polymer ?
#
loop_
_entity_poly.entity_id
_entity_poly.type
_entity_poly.pdbx_seq_one_letter_code
_entity_poly.pdbx_strand_id
1 'polypeptide(L)'
;MIKRQKNRKFELVSKFKPAGDQEQAIDKLTAGFKKGYKEQILEGATGTGKTFTMANIIAKLNKPTLVITHNKTLVGQLYGEFKSFFPNNAVEYFVSYYDYYQPEAYVPQSDTYIEKDSAINDEIDQLRHATTSALMERNDVVVVASVSCIYGLGDPKEYARSVLMIHEGEEYDRNTLLRDLVNIQYDRNDIDFQRGRFRVRGDVVEVFPAGNSNHAYRIEFFGDEIDRIVEVDSLTGEVIGERESISLFPATHFMTNDEQLRRALGAISKEMKLQVKKFEGEGKLLEAERIKQRTTYDMEMMGEVGYTNGIENYSRHMEGRKAGEPPYTLLDFFPDDFLILIDESHATMPEIRAMYNGDRNRKQTLIDYGFRLPSALDNRPLKLSEFEKHVNQILYVSATPGDYELERTDHKVEQIIRPTGLLDPKIEVRPIEGQIDDLVGEINKRIDRHERVFVTTLTKKMAEDLTDYLKDLGIKVRYLHSDIKTLERMQILRDLRLGKFDVLIGINLLREGIDVPEVSLVAILDADKEGFLRAYRPLVQTMGRAARNANGEVIMYADTITDSMRAAIKATKRRRKIQMEFNKEHGITPKTIIKPIQDVISITKPSSEKEEKSDSFVDLNFDELTAKQKKTMISNLQEQMQEAAKKLDFEEAANLRDAIMELQKSSRKPKTRKGKNFNGK
;
A
#
# COMPACT_ATOMS: atom_id res chain seq x y z
N MET A 1 -4.52 -31.67 7.83
CA MET A 1 -5.37 -30.45 7.66
C MET A 1 -5.05 -29.50 8.82
N ILE A 2 -4.59 -28.31 8.52
CA ILE A 2 -4.32 -27.27 9.51
C ILE A 2 -5.65 -26.98 10.27
N LYS A 3 -5.64 -27.14 11.59
CA LYS A 3 -6.77 -26.72 12.42
C LYS A 3 -6.55 -25.26 12.78
N ARG A 4 -7.32 -24.33 12.18
CA ARG A 4 -7.33 -22.93 12.63
C ARG A 4 -7.53 -22.87 14.14
N GLN A 5 -6.72 -22.08 14.83
CA GLN A 5 -6.87 -21.82 16.25
C GLN A 5 -8.13 -20.99 16.48
N LYS A 6 -9.27 -21.65 16.71
CA LYS A 6 -10.61 -21.01 16.80
C LYS A 6 -10.85 -20.20 18.07
N ASN A 7 -9.98 -20.27 19.08
CA ASN A 7 -10.26 -19.74 20.42
C ASN A 7 -9.64 -18.36 20.70
N ARG A 8 -8.92 -17.76 19.73
CA ARG A 8 -8.38 -16.42 19.89
C ARG A 8 -9.45 -15.36 19.66
N LYS A 9 -9.47 -14.34 20.55
CA LYS A 9 -10.37 -13.18 20.43
C LYS A 9 -9.56 -11.95 20.09
N PHE A 10 -10.20 -10.99 19.42
CA PHE A 10 -9.61 -9.69 19.23
C PHE A 10 -9.57 -8.92 20.55
N GLU A 11 -8.37 -8.46 20.93
CA GLU A 11 -8.12 -7.64 22.11
C GLU A 11 -7.81 -6.20 21.69
N LEU A 12 -8.81 -5.33 21.80
CA LEU A 12 -8.64 -3.91 21.48
C LEU A 12 -7.87 -3.21 22.60
N VAL A 13 -6.66 -2.75 22.29
CA VAL A 13 -5.83 -1.96 23.18
C VAL A 13 -5.87 -0.50 22.75
N SER A 14 -6.41 0.38 23.59
CA SER A 14 -6.47 1.82 23.31
C SER A 14 -6.47 2.66 24.57
N LYS A 15 -5.76 3.79 24.53
CA LYS A 15 -5.84 4.83 25.55
C LYS A 15 -7.13 5.66 25.46
N PHE A 16 -7.84 5.55 24.32
CA PHE A 16 -9.06 6.28 24.03
C PHE A 16 -10.31 5.42 24.28
N LYS A 17 -11.37 6.08 24.71
CA LYS A 17 -12.72 5.50 24.76
C LYS A 17 -13.54 6.09 23.60
N PRO A 18 -14.57 5.39 23.09
CA PRO A 18 -15.50 5.97 22.15
C PRO A 18 -16.06 7.30 22.67
N ALA A 19 -16.09 8.31 21.82
CA ALA A 19 -16.51 9.66 22.17
C ALA A 19 -17.40 10.25 21.05
N GLY A 20 -18.23 11.25 21.42
CA GLY A 20 -19.19 11.83 20.51
C GLY A 20 -20.24 10.82 20.05
N ASP A 21 -20.43 10.72 18.75
CA ASP A 21 -21.37 9.75 18.14
C ASP A 21 -20.74 8.40 17.78
N GLN A 22 -19.45 8.18 18.13
CA GLN A 22 -18.76 6.90 17.90
C GLN A 22 -19.44 5.72 18.60
N GLU A 23 -19.82 5.87 19.89
CA GLU A 23 -20.47 4.80 20.65
C GLU A 23 -21.77 4.36 19.99
N GLN A 24 -22.62 5.31 19.63
CA GLN A 24 -23.87 5.06 18.91
C GLN A 24 -23.62 4.41 17.54
N ALA A 25 -22.60 4.83 16.81
CA ALA A 25 -22.26 4.26 15.51
C ALA A 25 -21.78 2.80 15.65
N ILE A 26 -20.90 2.53 16.61
CA ILE A 26 -20.39 1.19 16.91
C ILE A 26 -21.56 0.26 17.26
N ASP A 27 -22.46 0.68 18.15
CA ASP A 27 -23.57 -0.15 18.62
C ASP A 27 -24.58 -0.42 17.52
N LYS A 28 -24.98 0.59 16.75
CA LYS A 28 -25.93 0.42 15.65
C LYS A 28 -25.37 -0.51 14.57
N LEU A 29 -24.12 -0.32 14.14
CA LEU A 29 -23.50 -1.13 13.09
C LEU A 29 -23.27 -2.56 13.55
N THR A 30 -22.79 -2.75 14.79
CA THR A 30 -22.60 -4.08 15.38
C THR A 30 -23.95 -4.82 15.52
N ALA A 31 -24.97 -4.13 16.01
CA ALA A 31 -26.33 -4.71 16.11
C ALA A 31 -26.92 -5.07 14.74
N GLY A 32 -26.68 -4.24 13.71
CA GLY A 32 -27.11 -4.51 12.35
C GLY A 32 -26.46 -5.79 11.81
N PHE A 33 -25.16 -5.96 11.94
CA PHE A 33 -24.47 -7.20 11.53
C PHE A 33 -24.93 -8.43 12.31
N LYS A 34 -25.17 -8.31 13.62
CA LYS A 34 -25.74 -9.40 14.45
C LYS A 34 -27.16 -9.76 14.05
N LYS A 35 -27.94 -8.82 13.52
CA LYS A 35 -29.28 -9.06 12.94
C LYS A 35 -29.24 -9.67 11.54
N GLY A 36 -28.05 -9.83 10.94
CA GLY A 36 -27.87 -10.42 9.61
C GLY A 36 -27.88 -9.41 8.46
N TYR A 37 -27.77 -8.10 8.73
CA TYR A 37 -27.61 -7.13 7.64
C TYR A 37 -26.33 -7.43 6.87
N LYS A 38 -26.45 -7.58 5.55
CA LYS A 38 -25.31 -7.90 4.67
C LYS A 38 -24.47 -6.67 4.41
N GLU A 39 -25.09 -5.52 4.22
CA GLU A 39 -24.45 -4.27 3.78
C GLU A 39 -24.86 -3.12 4.69
N GLN A 40 -23.89 -2.33 5.16
CA GLN A 40 -24.11 -1.13 5.96
C GLN A 40 -23.15 -0.03 5.54
N ILE A 41 -23.51 1.22 5.82
CA ILE A 41 -22.69 2.42 5.53
C ILE A 41 -22.38 3.15 6.82
N LEU A 42 -21.08 3.47 7.02
CA LEU A 42 -20.59 4.46 7.97
C LEU A 42 -20.26 5.75 7.23
N GLU A 43 -21.15 6.73 7.26
CA GLU A 43 -20.87 8.06 6.76
C GLU A 43 -20.17 8.89 7.84
N GLY A 44 -18.83 8.89 7.82
CA GLY A 44 -18.02 9.54 8.84
C GLY A 44 -17.29 10.77 8.32
N ALA A 45 -17.53 11.94 8.91
CA ALA A 45 -16.80 13.16 8.56
C ALA A 45 -15.27 12.96 8.77
N THR A 46 -14.47 13.75 8.06
CA THR A 46 -13.00 13.67 8.22
C THR A 46 -12.59 14.02 9.64
N GLY A 47 -11.74 13.18 10.25
CA GLY A 47 -11.23 13.41 11.61
C GLY A 47 -12.15 12.95 12.74
N THR A 48 -13.25 12.23 12.46
CA THR A 48 -14.15 11.69 13.50
C THR A 48 -13.65 10.38 14.13
N GLY A 49 -12.51 9.84 13.68
CA GLY A 49 -11.96 8.59 14.20
C GLY A 49 -12.61 7.34 13.61
N LYS A 50 -12.93 7.33 12.32
CA LYS A 50 -13.51 6.17 11.62
C LYS A 50 -12.74 4.88 11.84
N THR A 51 -11.38 4.92 11.80
CA THR A 51 -10.52 3.75 12.06
C THR A 51 -10.75 3.15 13.44
N PHE A 52 -10.88 4.00 14.46
CA PHE A 52 -11.18 3.54 15.82
C PHE A 52 -12.57 2.92 15.94
N THR A 53 -13.55 3.47 15.23
CA THR A 53 -14.91 2.88 15.12
C THR A 53 -14.85 1.50 14.43
N MET A 54 -14.11 1.38 13.32
CA MET A 54 -13.88 0.08 12.65
C MET A 54 -13.22 -0.93 13.59
N ALA A 55 -12.18 -0.55 14.33
CA ALA A 55 -11.50 -1.42 15.29
C ALA A 55 -12.45 -1.93 16.39
N ASN A 56 -13.30 -1.07 16.92
CA ASN A 56 -14.32 -1.48 17.91
C ASN A 56 -15.34 -2.46 17.32
N ILE A 57 -15.77 -2.27 16.08
CA ILE A 57 -16.69 -3.19 15.39
C ILE A 57 -16.01 -4.55 15.19
N ILE A 58 -14.75 -4.60 14.75
CA ILE A 58 -13.97 -5.83 14.62
C ILE A 58 -13.91 -6.58 15.95
N ALA A 59 -13.55 -5.90 17.02
CA ALA A 59 -13.46 -6.49 18.36
C ALA A 59 -14.81 -7.05 18.87
N LYS A 60 -15.91 -6.30 18.65
CA LYS A 60 -17.27 -6.72 19.08
C LYS A 60 -17.86 -7.85 18.24
N LEU A 61 -17.53 -7.95 16.96
CA LEU A 61 -17.98 -9.03 16.07
C LEU A 61 -17.09 -10.26 16.16
N ASN A 62 -15.81 -10.08 16.47
CA ASN A 62 -14.82 -11.14 16.60
C ASN A 62 -14.71 -12.04 15.36
N LYS A 63 -14.66 -11.44 14.17
CA LYS A 63 -14.57 -12.13 12.88
C LYS A 63 -13.26 -11.76 12.18
N PRO A 64 -12.61 -12.70 11.44
CA PRO A 64 -11.56 -12.34 10.51
C PRO A 64 -12.02 -11.20 9.61
N THR A 65 -11.18 -10.21 9.40
CA THR A 65 -11.60 -8.98 8.73
C THR A 65 -10.63 -8.61 7.61
N LEU A 66 -11.20 -8.29 6.44
CA LEU A 66 -10.47 -7.71 5.31
C LEU A 66 -10.81 -6.22 5.19
N VAL A 67 -9.83 -5.36 5.32
CA VAL A 67 -9.95 -3.91 5.13
C VAL A 67 -9.36 -3.56 3.77
N ILE A 68 -10.16 -3.03 2.85
CA ILE A 68 -9.70 -2.67 1.50
C ILE A 68 -9.72 -1.16 1.34
N THR A 69 -8.65 -0.62 0.78
CA THR A 69 -8.57 0.78 0.35
C THR A 69 -7.83 0.90 -0.98
N HIS A 70 -8.03 2.02 -1.69
CA HIS A 70 -7.63 2.15 -3.09
C HIS A 70 -6.14 2.47 -3.32
N ASN A 71 -5.36 2.86 -2.30
CA ASN A 71 -3.94 3.16 -2.51
C ASN A 71 -3.01 2.63 -1.41
N LYS A 72 -1.73 2.34 -1.78
CA LYS A 72 -0.72 1.78 -0.87
C LYS A 72 -0.44 2.67 0.36
N THR A 73 -0.50 4.00 0.23
CA THR A 73 -0.22 4.92 1.34
C THR A 73 -1.28 4.81 2.44
N LEU A 74 -2.55 4.74 2.06
CA LEU A 74 -3.65 4.53 3.01
C LEU A 74 -3.59 3.14 3.64
N VAL A 75 -3.22 2.10 2.86
CA VAL A 75 -3.02 0.76 3.42
C VAL A 75 -1.97 0.80 4.52
N GLY A 76 -0.80 1.45 4.27
CA GLY A 76 0.26 1.58 5.26
C GLY A 76 -0.18 2.34 6.52
N GLN A 77 -0.93 3.43 6.36
CA GLN A 77 -1.48 4.20 7.48
C GLN A 77 -2.46 3.35 8.32
N LEU A 78 -3.44 2.71 7.67
CA LEU A 78 -4.44 1.87 8.33
C LEU A 78 -3.79 0.65 9.00
N TYR A 79 -2.82 0.01 8.35
CA TYR A 79 -2.04 -1.08 8.93
C TYR A 79 -1.37 -0.67 10.25
N GLY A 80 -0.68 0.47 10.26
CA GLY A 80 -0.04 1.00 11.48
C GLY A 80 -1.06 1.32 12.58
N GLU A 81 -2.21 1.93 12.23
CA GLU A 81 -3.29 2.21 13.17
C GLU A 81 -3.90 0.91 13.75
N PHE A 82 -4.25 -0.07 12.90
CA PHE A 82 -4.79 -1.36 13.37
C PHE A 82 -3.78 -2.16 14.19
N LYS A 83 -2.50 -2.15 13.81
CA LYS A 83 -1.45 -2.81 14.58
C LYS A 83 -1.29 -2.21 15.99
N SER A 84 -1.49 -0.90 16.12
CA SER A 84 -1.51 -0.24 17.43
C SER A 84 -2.76 -0.57 18.26
N PHE A 85 -3.91 -0.81 17.60
CA PHE A 85 -5.14 -1.21 18.28
C PHE A 85 -5.19 -2.70 18.65
N PHE A 86 -4.50 -3.54 17.90
CA PHE A 86 -4.50 -5.01 18.05
C PHE A 86 -3.06 -5.56 18.16
N PRO A 87 -2.26 -5.13 19.17
CA PRO A 87 -0.85 -5.53 19.28
C PRO A 87 -0.66 -7.04 19.49
N ASN A 88 -1.67 -7.73 20.06
CA ASN A 88 -1.64 -9.15 20.40
C ASN A 88 -2.31 -10.05 19.33
N ASN A 89 -2.92 -9.45 18.30
CA ASN A 89 -3.59 -10.15 17.22
C ASN A 89 -2.80 -10.08 15.92
N ALA A 90 -3.16 -10.89 14.93
CA ALA A 90 -2.53 -10.83 13.62
C ALA A 90 -3.11 -9.65 12.83
N VAL A 91 -2.28 -8.65 12.61
CA VAL A 91 -2.59 -7.56 11.68
C VAL A 91 -1.61 -7.65 10.53
N GLU A 92 -2.15 -7.90 9.34
CA GLU A 92 -1.37 -8.26 8.15
C GLU A 92 -1.51 -7.20 7.06
N TYR A 93 -0.49 -7.11 6.20
CA TYR A 93 -0.37 -6.12 5.14
C TYR A 93 -0.35 -6.79 3.77
N PHE A 94 -1.30 -6.45 2.89
CA PHE A 94 -1.41 -7.09 1.59
C PHE A 94 -1.60 -6.08 0.45
N VAL A 95 -0.52 -5.76 -0.26
CA VAL A 95 -0.54 -4.88 -1.43
C VAL A 95 0.17 -5.53 -2.61
N SER A 96 0.19 -4.89 -3.77
CA SER A 96 1.02 -5.33 -4.88
C SER A 96 2.50 -5.28 -4.49
N TYR A 97 3.21 -6.39 -4.66
CA TYR A 97 4.63 -6.55 -4.30
C TYR A 97 5.60 -5.92 -5.32
N TYR A 98 5.08 -5.26 -6.35
CA TYR A 98 5.91 -4.55 -7.31
C TYR A 98 6.22 -3.12 -6.86
N ASP A 99 7.50 -2.77 -6.78
CA ASP A 99 7.95 -1.38 -6.64
C ASP A 99 7.79 -0.63 -7.96
N TYR A 100 8.09 -1.32 -9.04
CA TYR A 100 7.87 -0.88 -10.42
C TYR A 100 7.17 -1.99 -11.19
N TYR A 101 6.16 -1.63 -11.96
CA TYR A 101 5.43 -2.57 -12.81
C TYR A 101 5.04 -1.92 -14.14
N GLN A 102 5.67 -2.39 -15.21
CA GLN A 102 5.26 -2.12 -16.58
C GLN A 102 4.59 -3.37 -17.13
N PRO A 103 3.27 -3.36 -17.33
CA PRO A 103 2.58 -4.51 -17.91
C PRO A 103 2.99 -4.72 -19.36
N GLU A 104 3.04 -5.99 -19.77
CA GLU A 104 3.17 -6.37 -21.17
C GLU A 104 2.03 -5.74 -21.99
N ALA A 105 2.36 -5.08 -23.08
CA ALA A 105 1.39 -4.42 -23.95
C ALA A 105 1.84 -4.41 -25.42
N TYR A 106 0.90 -4.25 -26.32
CA TYR A 106 1.19 -4.05 -27.74
C TYR A 106 0.40 -2.84 -28.26
N VAL A 107 1.09 -1.97 -28.99
CA VAL A 107 0.54 -0.76 -29.59
C VAL A 107 0.48 -0.98 -31.11
N PRO A 108 -0.67 -1.37 -31.69
CA PRO A 108 -0.78 -1.71 -33.11
C PRO A 108 -0.41 -0.57 -34.07
N GLN A 109 -0.68 0.70 -33.67
CA GLN A 109 -0.44 1.87 -34.50
C GLN A 109 1.06 2.09 -34.82
N SER A 110 1.93 1.73 -33.88
CA SER A 110 3.39 1.89 -33.99
C SER A 110 4.12 0.57 -34.13
N ASP A 111 3.40 -0.57 -34.21
CA ASP A 111 3.96 -1.93 -34.17
C ASP A 111 4.98 -2.11 -33.02
N THR A 112 4.62 -1.58 -31.85
CA THR A 112 5.53 -1.56 -30.69
C THR A 112 5.05 -2.57 -29.66
N TYR A 113 5.89 -3.60 -29.42
CA TYR A 113 5.71 -4.52 -28.31
C TYR A 113 6.46 -3.99 -27.09
N ILE A 114 5.74 -3.87 -25.98
CA ILE A 114 6.27 -3.47 -24.69
C ILE A 114 6.38 -4.72 -23.84
N GLU A 115 7.60 -5.12 -23.52
CA GLU A 115 7.84 -6.27 -22.66
C GLU A 115 7.45 -5.95 -21.21
N LYS A 116 6.99 -6.99 -20.48
CA LYS A 116 6.76 -6.87 -19.03
C LYS A 116 8.09 -6.57 -18.33
N ASP A 117 8.10 -5.48 -17.57
CA ASP A 117 9.22 -5.13 -16.68
C ASP A 117 8.69 -4.91 -15.26
N SER A 118 9.35 -5.49 -14.28
CA SER A 118 8.91 -5.39 -12.89
C SER A 118 10.05 -5.62 -11.91
N ALA A 119 10.05 -4.83 -10.84
CA ALA A 119 10.91 -5.03 -9.69
C ALA A 119 10.06 -5.47 -8.50
N ILE A 120 10.41 -6.61 -7.91
CA ILE A 120 9.72 -7.17 -6.73
C ILE A 120 10.34 -6.55 -5.49
N ASN A 121 9.49 -6.16 -4.55
CA ASN A 121 9.89 -5.74 -3.21
C ASN A 121 9.81 -6.94 -2.27
N ASP A 122 10.96 -7.39 -1.79
CA ASP A 122 11.07 -8.59 -0.95
C ASP A 122 10.36 -8.45 0.40
N GLU A 123 10.33 -7.26 1.00
CA GLU A 123 9.60 -7.02 2.26
C GLU A 123 8.08 -7.15 2.06
N ILE A 124 7.56 -6.58 0.97
CA ILE A 124 6.12 -6.67 0.65
C ILE A 124 5.75 -8.12 0.31
N ASP A 125 6.62 -8.84 -0.39
CA ASP A 125 6.40 -10.26 -0.70
C ASP A 125 6.37 -11.10 0.57
N GLN A 126 7.29 -10.88 1.52
CA GLN A 126 7.30 -11.49 2.84
C GLN A 126 5.98 -11.24 3.60
N LEU A 127 5.48 -9.99 3.63
CA LEU A 127 4.23 -9.63 4.29
C LEU A 127 3.01 -10.31 3.65
N ARG A 128 3.04 -10.56 2.33
CA ARG A 128 2.00 -11.32 1.62
C ARG A 128 2.00 -12.78 2.04
N HIS A 129 3.17 -13.41 2.18
CA HIS A 129 3.30 -14.77 2.70
C HIS A 129 2.86 -14.86 4.17
N ALA A 130 3.23 -13.89 5.01
CA ALA A 130 2.75 -13.79 6.39
C ALA A 130 1.21 -13.71 6.45
N THR A 131 0.59 -12.91 5.57
CA THR A 131 -0.87 -12.79 5.47
C THR A 131 -1.55 -14.12 5.18
N THR A 132 -1.09 -14.87 4.17
CA THR A 132 -1.71 -16.15 3.80
C THR A 132 -1.51 -17.21 4.87
N SER A 133 -0.34 -17.26 5.50
CA SER A 133 -0.06 -18.17 6.62
C SER A 133 -0.96 -17.86 7.82
N ALA A 134 -1.07 -16.58 8.22
CA ALA A 134 -1.93 -16.16 9.32
C ALA A 134 -3.40 -16.52 9.08
N LEU A 135 -3.92 -16.32 7.86
CA LEU A 135 -5.30 -16.68 7.49
C LEU A 135 -5.56 -18.18 7.56
N MET A 136 -4.54 -19.02 7.33
CA MET A 136 -4.67 -20.48 7.45
C MET A 136 -4.63 -20.97 8.89
N GLU A 137 -3.85 -20.33 9.76
CA GLU A 137 -3.60 -20.78 11.14
C GLU A 137 -4.55 -20.13 12.16
N ARG A 138 -4.98 -18.87 11.95
CA ARG A 138 -5.64 -18.06 12.97
C ARG A 138 -7.04 -17.60 12.52
N ASN A 139 -7.86 -17.24 13.50
CA ASN A 139 -9.18 -16.63 13.29
C ASN A 139 -9.24 -15.15 13.73
N ASP A 140 -8.21 -14.67 14.42
CA ASP A 140 -8.07 -13.30 14.92
C ASP A 140 -7.17 -12.46 14.00
N VAL A 141 -7.51 -12.43 12.70
CA VAL A 141 -6.69 -11.81 11.66
C VAL A 141 -7.41 -10.58 11.07
N VAL A 142 -6.71 -9.45 11.04
CA VAL A 142 -7.10 -8.26 10.28
C VAL A 142 -6.13 -8.09 9.13
N VAL A 143 -6.60 -8.22 7.90
CA VAL A 143 -5.77 -7.94 6.72
C VAL A 143 -6.12 -6.57 6.18
N VAL A 144 -5.12 -5.70 6.07
CA VAL A 144 -5.26 -4.38 5.41
C VAL A 144 -4.67 -4.48 4.01
N ALA A 145 -5.53 -4.32 3.00
CA ALA A 145 -5.17 -4.58 1.62
C ALA A 145 -5.49 -3.41 0.69
N SER A 146 -4.73 -3.32 -0.41
CA SER A 146 -5.14 -2.54 -1.58
C SER A 146 -6.07 -3.36 -2.48
N VAL A 147 -6.62 -2.74 -3.52
CA VAL A 147 -7.45 -3.43 -4.53
C VAL A 147 -6.70 -4.61 -5.19
N SER A 148 -5.38 -4.72 -5.03
CA SER A 148 -4.61 -5.90 -5.49
C SER A 148 -5.08 -7.23 -4.88
N CYS A 149 -5.83 -7.23 -3.80
CA CYS A 149 -6.41 -8.43 -3.18
C CYS A 149 -7.43 -9.17 -4.06
N ILE A 150 -7.96 -8.54 -5.12
CA ILE A 150 -8.87 -9.18 -6.08
C ILE A 150 -8.15 -9.84 -7.27
N TYR A 151 -6.82 -9.80 -7.32
CA TYR A 151 -6.00 -10.47 -8.33
C TYR A 151 -5.66 -11.92 -7.92
N GLY A 152 -5.33 -12.75 -8.91
CA GLY A 152 -4.98 -14.15 -8.71
C GLY A 152 -3.82 -14.33 -7.74
N LEU A 153 -3.96 -15.27 -6.80
CA LEU A 153 -2.99 -15.57 -5.75
C LEU A 153 -2.60 -17.06 -5.71
N GLY A 154 -3.35 -17.94 -6.36
CA GLY A 154 -3.20 -19.40 -6.32
C GLY A 154 -4.29 -20.10 -5.51
N ASP A 155 -4.43 -21.41 -5.70
CA ASP A 155 -5.48 -22.21 -5.04
C ASP A 155 -5.17 -22.39 -3.54
N PRO A 156 -6.02 -21.86 -2.62
CA PRO A 156 -5.82 -21.99 -1.18
C PRO A 156 -5.87 -23.45 -0.72
N LYS A 157 -6.54 -24.36 -1.44
CA LYS A 157 -6.59 -25.78 -1.09
C LYS A 157 -5.27 -26.47 -1.37
N GLU A 158 -4.66 -26.20 -2.53
CA GLU A 158 -3.35 -26.74 -2.86
C GLU A 158 -2.27 -26.14 -1.94
N TYR A 159 -2.36 -24.83 -1.65
CA TYR A 159 -1.47 -24.17 -0.70
C TYR A 159 -1.57 -24.82 0.69
N ALA A 160 -2.77 -25.10 1.19
CA ALA A 160 -2.98 -25.73 2.49
C ALA A 160 -2.52 -27.22 2.52
N ARG A 161 -2.63 -27.95 1.39
CA ARG A 161 -2.15 -29.35 1.27
C ARG A 161 -0.63 -29.43 1.25
N SER A 162 0.03 -28.39 0.78
CA SER A 162 1.48 -28.32 0.65
C SER A 162 2.18 -27.86 1.93
N VAL A 163 1.43 -27.59 3.03
CA VAL A 163 2.04 -27.21 4.31
C VAL A 163 2.66 -28.43 4.98
N LEU A 164 3.95 -28.34 5.35
CA LEU A 164 4.65 -29.34 6.13
C LEU A 164 4.42 -29.07 7.61
N MET A 165 3.78 -30.02 8.29
CA MET A 165 3.63 -30.02 9.74
C MET A 165 4.73 -30.91 10.33
N ILE A 166 5.56 -30.34 11.20
CA ILE A 166 6.72 -31.01 11.78
C ILE A 166 6.56 -30.98 13.30
N HIS A 167 6.72 -32.15 13.94
CA HIS A 167 6.59 -32.29 15.38
C HIS A 167 7.88 -32.80 16.02
N GLU A 168 8.21 -32.31 17.20
CA GLU A 168 9.27 -32.88 18.03
C GLU A 168 8.92 -34.32 18.42
N GLY A 169 9.88 -35.23 18.39
CA GLY A 169 9.71 -36.68 18.64
C GLY A 169 9.06 -37.46 17.48
N GLU A 170 8.86 -36.82 16.32
CA GLU A 170 8.32 -37.53 15.13
C GLU A 170 9.42 -38.28 14.40
N GLU A 171 9.13 -39.53 13.99
CA GLU A 171 9.98 -40.30 13.09
C GLU A 171 9.86 -39.70 11.67
N TYR A 172 10.90 -39.01 11.23
CA TYR A 172 10.92 -38.30 9.95
C TYR A 172 12.35 -38.32 9.36
N ASP A 173 12.56 -39.12 8.33
CA ASP A 173 13.87 -39.20 7.67
C ASP A 173 14.31 -37.83 7.14
N ARG A 174 15.53 -37.42 7.50
CA ARG A 174 16.11 -36.14 7.12
C ARG A 174 16.09 -35.89 5.61
N ASN A 175 16.46 -36.90 4.79
CA ASN A 175 16.50 -36.74 3.34
C ASN A 175 15.10 -36.61 2.74
N THR A 176 14.10 -37.18 3.39
CA THR A 176 12.70 -37.00 3.03
C THR A 176 12.27 -35.54 3.35
N LEU A 177 12.63 -35.00 4.51
CA LEU A 177 12.38 -33.59 4.82
C LEU A 177 13.02 -32.66 3.78
N LEU A 178 14.27 -32.92 3.37
CA LEU A 178 14.94 -32.09 2.35
C LEU A 178 14.21 -32.12 1.00
N ARG A 179 13.69 -33.27 0.59
CA ARG A 179 12.87 -33.38 -0.64
C ARG A 179 11.55 -32.65 -0.50
N ASP A 180 10.89 -32.75 0.65
CA ASP A 180 9.62 -32.09 0.90
C ASP A 180 9.78 -30.57 0.97
N LEU A 181 10.89 -30.04 1.50
CA LEU A 181 11.22 -28.63 1.44
C LEU A 181 11.37 -28.13 -0.01
N VAL A 182 12.07 -28.89 -0.87
CA VAL A 182 12.18 -28.56 -2.31
C VAL A 182 10.81 -28.63 -2.98
N ASN A 183 9.98 -29.62 -2.65
CA ASN A 183 8.63 -29.76 -3.20
C ASN A 183 7.74 -28.55 -2.86
N ILE A 184 7.93 -27.93 -1.70
CA ILE A 184 7.22 -26.69 -1.31
C ILE A 184 8.00 -25.42 -1.71
N GLN A 185 8.92 -25.54 -2.66
CA GLN A 185 9.63 -24.45 -3.34
C GLN A 185 10.63 -23.70 -2.45
N TYR A 186 11.24 -24.37 -1.46
CA TYR A 186 12.41 -23.84 -0.75
C TYR A 186 13.68 -24.20 -1.50
N ASP A 187 14.59 -23.24 -1.63
CA ASP A 187 15.90 -23.44 -2.24
C ASP A 187 16.93 -23.86 -1.18
N ARG A 188 17.75 -24.86 -1.49
CA ARG A 188 18.90 -25.18 -0.66
C ARG A 188 20.04 -24.19 -0.92
N ASN A 189 20.46 -23.48 0.11
CA ASN A 189 21.63 -22.62 0.04
C ASN A 189 22.35 -22.60 1.38
N ASP A 190 23.50 -23.28 1.45
CA ASP A 190 24.27 -23.44 2.69
C ASP A 190 25.12 -22.19 3.01
N ILE A 191 25.27 -21.23 2.07
CA ILE A 191 26.09 -20.02 2.18
C ILE A 191 25.21 -18.78 2.42
N ASP A 192 24.23 -18.56 1.56
CA ASP A 192 23.35 -17.39 1.59
C ASP A 192 21.99 -17.80 2.15
N PHE A 193 21.84 -17.65 3.48
CA PHE A 193 20.65 -18.10 4.21
C PHE A 193 19.64 -16.95 4.29
N GLN A 194 18.75 -16.94 3.33
CA GLN A 194 17.69 -15.94 3.19
C GLN A 194 16.31 -16.62 3.29
N ARG A 195 15.30 -15.81 3.37
CA ARG A 195 13.88 -16.17 3.35
C ARG A 195 13.54 -17.09 2.16
N GLY A 196 12.76 -18.14 2.40
CA GLY A 196 12.44 -19.15 1.38
C GLY A 196 13.59 -20.12 1.08
N ARG A 197 14.62 -20.17 1.95
CA ARG A 197 15.76 -21.09 1.80
C ARG A 197 15.94 -21.96 3.02
N PHE A 198 16.63 -23.07 2.80
CA PHE A 198 17.09 -23.94 3.87
C PHE A 198 18.57 -24.28 3.70
N ARG A 199 19.23 -24.62 4.80
CA ARG A 199 20.61 -25.08 4.81
C ARG A 199 20.75 -26.33 5.69
N VAL A 200 21.79 -27.13 5.44
CA VAL A 200 22.00 -28.40 6.12
C VAL A 200 23.43 -28.47 6.66
N ARG A 201 23.57 -28.76 7.93
CA ARG A 201 24.88 -28.94 8.59
C ARG A 201 24.84 -30.21 9.48
N GLY A 202 25.35 -31.31 8.96
CA GLY A 202 25.27 -32.63 9.64
C GLY A 202 23.81 -33.03 9.82
N ASP A 203 23.43 -33.30 11.05
CA ASP A 203 22.07 -33.70 11.44
C ASP A 203 21.15 -32.54 11.78
N VAL A 204 21.53 -31.31 11.38
CA VAL A 204 20.76 -30.10 11.60
C VAL A 204 20.28 -29.53 10.28
N VAL A 205 18.98 -29.27 10.18
CA VAL A 205 18.34 -28.56 9.06
C VAL A 205 17.81 -27.23 9.57
N GLU A 206 18.27 -26.13 8.98
CA GLU A 206 17.75 -24.81 9.28
C GLU A 206 16.90 -24.30 8.11
N VAL A 207 15.68 -23.83 8.41
CA VAL A 207 14.71 -23.37 7.41
C VAL A 207 14.31 -21.93 7.75
N PHE A 208 14.43 -21.04 6.75
CA PHE A 208 13.97 -19.66 6.90
C PHE A 208 12.63 -19.49 6.18
N PRO A 209 11.50 -19.46 6.91
CA PRO A 209 10.17 -19.39 6.32
C PRO A 209 9.96 -18.16 5.44
N ALA A 210 9.20 -18.30 4.36
CA ALA A 210 8.93 -17.24 3.40
C ALA A 210 8.18 -16.03 4.01
N GLY A 211 7.35 -16.26 5.04
CA GLY A 211 6.57 -15.22 5.73
C GLY A 211 7.26 -14.57 6.93
N ASN A 212 8.43 -15.06 7.35
CA ASN A 212 9.14 -14.51 8.50
C ASN A 212 10.14 -13.42 8.09
N SER A 213 10.36 -12.45 8.96
CA SER A 213 11.33 -11.37 8.72
C SER A 213 12.73 -11.67 9.23
N ASN A 214 12.85 -12.21 10.45
CA ASN A 214 14.14 -12.35 11.13
C ASN A 214 14.33 -13.72 11.81
N HIS A 215 13.33 -14.59 11.80
CA HIS A 215 13.36 -15.84 12.54
C HIS A 215 13.37 -17.02 11.60
N ALA A 216 14.25 -17.98 11.89
CA ALA A 216 14.34 -19.27 11.22
C ALA A 216 14.06 -20.41 12.20
N TYR A 217 13.76 -21.57 11.69
CA TYR A 217 13.63 -22.78 12.49
C TYR A 217 14.84 -23.66 12.29
N ARG A 218 15.39 -24.15 13.39
CA ARG A 218 16.44 -25.17 13.43
C ARG A 218 15.81 -26.48 13.88
N ILE A 219 15.92 -27.49 13.05
CA ILE A 219 15.40 -28.84 13.27
C ILE A 219 16.61 -29.74 13.47
N GLU A 220 16.74 -30.32 14.67
CA GLU A 220 17.85 -31.19 15.07
C GLU A 220 17.36 -32.62 15.01
N PHE A 221 18.15 -33.52 14.35
CA PHE A 221 17.83 -34.93 14.15
C PHE A 221 18.72 -35.80 15.02
N PHE A 222 18.14 -36.86 15.58
CA PHE A 222 18.86 -37.98 16.14
C PHE A 222 18.49 -39.25 15.39
N GLY A 223 19.34 -39.65 14.42
CA GLY A 223 18.98 -40.67 13.44
C GLY A 223 17.85 -40.20 12.53
N ASP A 224 16.74 -40.94 12.50
CA ASP A 224 15.55 -40.66 11.71
C ASP A 224 14.42 -40.01 12.58
N GLU A 225 14.74 -39.53 13.79
CA GLU A 225 13.82 -38.88 14.70
C GLU A 225 14.16 -37.38 14.82
N ILE A 226 13.15 -36.55 14.88
CA ILE A 226 13.30 -35.13 15.18
C ILE A 226 13.45 -34.98 16.69
N ASP A 227 14.69 -34.77 17.14
CA ASP A 227 15.03 -34.63 18.58
C ASP A 227 14.59 -33.30 19.17
N ARG A 228 14.74 -32.21 18.37
CA ARG A 228 14.44 -30.87 18.87
C ARG A 228 14.11 -29.90 17.75
N ILE A 229 13.19 -28.97 18.04
CA ILE A 229 12.85 -27.84 17.14
C ILE A 229 13.02 -26.54 17.90
N VAL A 230 13.87 -25.63 17.40
CA VAL A 230 14.10 -24.33 18.01
C VAL A 230 13.88 -23.20 17.00
N GLU A 231 13.32 -22.11 17.47
CA GLU A 231 13.29 -20.86 16.74
C GLU A 231 14.58 -20.08 17.02
N VAL A 232 15.23 -19.61 15.97
CA VAL A 232 16.51 -18.89 16.05
C VAL A 232 16.42 -17.56 15.31
N ASP A 233 17.17 -16.57 15.77
CA ASP A 233 17.42 -15.37 14.98
C ASP A 233 18.25 -15.74 13.74
N SER A 234 17.77 -15.35 12.56
CA SER A 234 18.36 -15.75 11.28
C SER A 234 19.76 -15.17 11.03
N LEU A 235 20.07 -14.02 11.66
CA LEU A 235 21.35 -13.33 11.51
C LEU A 235 22.38 -13.82 12.54
N THR A 236 22.00 -13.85 13.84
CA THR A 236 22.92 -14.19 14.93
C THR A 236 22.97 -15.71 15.22
N GLY A 237 21.93 -16.45 14.85
CA GLY A 237 21.76 -17.87 15.20
C GLY A 237 21.41 -18.11 16.67
N GLU A 238 21.08 -17.05 17.42
CA GLU A 238 20.68 -17.11 18.83
C GLU A 238 19.33 -17.82 18.98
N VAL A 239 19.21 -18.70 19.96
CA VAL A 239 17.96 -19.42 20.23
C VAL A 239 16.98 -18.48 20.91
N ILE A 240 15.81 -18.29 20.29
CA ILE A 240 14.73 -17.46 20.80
C ILE A 240 13.78 -18.29 21.68
N GLY A 241 13.51 -19.53 21.28
CA GLY A 241 12.66 -20.44 22.02
C GLY A 241 12.54 -21.82 21.42
N GLU A 242 12.04 -22.77 22.20
CA GLU A 242 11.74 -24.13 21.75
C GLU A 242 10.31 -24.21 21.21
N ARG A 243 10.08 -25.14 20.26
CA ARG A 243 8.78 -25.38 19.63
C ARG A 243 8.47 -26.87 19.61
N GLU A 244 7.33 -27.27 20.17
CA GLU A 244 6.86 -28.66 20.09
C GLU A 244 6.43 -29.03 18.66
N SER A 245 6.03 -28.03 17.85
CA SER A 245 5.64 -28.21 16.45
C SER A 245 5.75 -26.92 15.66
N ILE A 246 6.00 -27.05 14.35
CA ILE A 246 6.03 -25.95 13.39
C ILE A 246 5.22 -26.28 12.16
N SER A 247 4.69 -25.23 11.50
CA SER A 247 4.06 -25.31 10.19
C SER A 247 4.93 -24.56 9.18
N LEU A 248 5.47 -25.25 8.20
CA LEU A 248 6.22 -24.65 7.10
C LEU A 248 5.30 -24.48 5.89
N PHE A 249 4.99 -23.24 5.57
CA PHE A 249 4.18 -22.89 4.41
C PHE A 249 5.04 -22.81 3.15
N PRO A 250 4.47 -23.09 1.96
CA PRO A 250 5.21 -22.99 0.70
C PRO A 250 5.89 -21.62 0.49
N ALA A 251 7.05 -21.62 -0.13
CA ALA A 251 7.79 -20.41 -0.47
C ALA A 251 7.19 -19.64 -1.67
N THR A 252 6.12 -20.15 -2.28
CA THR A 252 5.34 -19.50 -3.33
C THR A 252 3.84 -19.71 -3.10
N HIS A 253 3.03 -18.76 -3.55
CA HIS A 253 1.56 -18.91 -3.51
C HIS A 253 1.03 -19.82 -4.63
N PHE A 254 1.77 -19.96 -5.74
CA PHE A 254 1.37 -20.77 -6.89
C PHE A 254 2.00 -22.15 -6.80
N MET A 255 1.31 -23.05 -6.11
CA MET A 255 1.74 -24.45 -6.00
C MET A 255 1.23 -25.26 -7.19
N THR A 256 2.12 -26.03 -7.81
CA THR A 256 1.81 -26.94 -8.92
C THR A 256 2.63 -28.21 -8.75
N ASN A 257 1.98 -29.36 -8.76
CA ASN A 257 2.67 -30.64 -8.76
C ASN A 257 2.96 -31.14 -10.19
N ASP A 258 3.83 -32.15 -10.35
CA ASP A 258 4.26 -32.68 -11.65
C ASP A 258 3.11 -33.23 -12.51
N GLU A 259 2.06 -33.78 -11.89
CA GLU A 259 0.89 -34.25 -12.61
C GLU A 259 0.07 -33.10 -13.15
N GLN A 260 -0.14 -32.07 -12.34
CA GLN A 260 -0.82 -30.83 -12.75
C GLN A 260 -0.04 -30.13 -13.85
N LEU A 261 1.29 -30.02 -13.74
CA LEU A 261 2.14 -29.42 -14.76
C LEU A 261 2.03 -30.17 -16.10
N ARG A 262 2.17 -31.50 -16.08
CA ARG A 262 2.01 -32.33 -17.30
C ARG A 262 0.65 -32.14 -17.96
N ARG A 263 -0.42 -32.13 -17.17
CA ARG A 263 -1.79 -31.84 -17.66
C ARG A 263 -1.91 -30.45 -18.26
N ALA A 264 -1.33 -29.45 -17.59
CA ALA A 264 -1.34 -28.07 -18.06
C ALA A 264 -0.61 -27.91 -19.40
N LEU A 265 0.60 -28.47 -19.52
CA LEU A 265 1.38 -28.45 -20.77
C LEU A 265 0.60 -29.10 -21.93
N GLY A 266 -0.08 -30.22 -21.69
CA GLY A 266 -0.96 -30.85 -22.68
C GLY A 266 -2.14 -29.96 -23.11
N ALA A 267 -2.75 -29.25 -22.17
CA ALA A 267 -3.85 -28.33 -22.44
C ALA A 267 -3.37 -27.05 -23.18
N ILE A 268 -2.24 -26.49 -22.80
CA ILE A 268 -1.58 -25.35 -23.47
C ILE A 268 -1.23 -25.71 -24.91
N SER A 269 -0.61 -26.89 -25.16
CA SER A 269 -0.29 -27.36 -26.50
C SER A 269 -1.53 -27.49 -27.38
N LYS A 270 -2.64 -28.01 -26.83
CA LYS A 270 -3.91 -28.13 -27.54
C LYS A 270 -4.49 -26.75 -27.91
N GLU A 271 -4.50 -25.82 -26.96
CA GLU A 271 -5.01 -24.44 -27.20
C GLU A 271 -4.14 -23.73 -28.24
N MET A 272 -2.81 -23.83 -28.15
CA MET A 272 -1.88 -23.27 -29.13
C MET A 272 -2.17 -23.76 -30.54
N LYS A 273 -2.32 -25.09 -30.74
CA LYS A 273 -2.62 -25.67 -32.05
C LYS A 273 -3.95 -25.15 -32.63
N LEU A 274 -4.94 -24.97 -31.77
CA LEU A 274 -6.24 -24.41 -32.20
C LEU A 274 -6.11 -22.95 -32.60
N GLN A 275 -5.35 -22.15 -31.84
CA GLN A 275 -5.17 -20.72 -32.11
C GLN A 275 -4.32 -20.51 -33.39
N VAL A 276 -3.26 -21.30 -33.60
CA VAL A 276 -2.45 -21.30 -34.83
C VAL A 276 -3.35 -21.57 -36.04
N LYS A 277 -4.12 -22.66 -35.99
CA LYS A 277 -5.04 -23.02 -37.07
C LYS A 277 -6.07 -21.94 -37.35
N LYS A 278 -6.55 -21.25 -36.31
CA LYS A 278 -7.47 -20.12 -36.46
C LYS A 278 -6.80 -18.95 -37.21
N PHE A 279 -5.60 -18.54 -36.82
CA PHE A 279 -4.86 -17.46 -37.44
C PHE A 279 -4.49 -17.79 -38.91
N GLU A 280 -4.05 -19.03 -39.20
CA GLU A 280 -3.80 -19.49 -40.55
C GLU A 280 -5.07 -19.39 -41.41
N GLY A 281 -6.22 -19.82 -40.88
CA GLY A 281 -7.52 -19.72 -41.56
C GLY A 281 -8.00 -18.28 -41.81
N GLU A 282 -7.55 -17.33 -40.96
CA GLU A 282 -7.80 -15.90 -41.10
C GLU A 282 -6.73 -15.20 -41.99
N GLY A 283 -5.72 -15.90 -42.49
CA GLY A 283 -4.62 -15.33 -43.30
C GLY A 283 -3.59 -14.56 -42.46
N LYS A 284 -3.63 -14.66 -41.12
CA LYS A 284 -2.73 -14.00 -40.18
C LYS A 284 -1.50 -14.88 -39.87
N LEU A 285 -0.63 -15.03 -40.90
CA LEU A 285 0.50 -15.95 -40.79
C LEU A 285 1.57 -15.52 -39.81
N LEU A 286 1.78 -14.21 -39.63
CA LEU A 286 2.74 -13.65 -38.68
C LEU A 286 2.29 -13.93 -37.26
N GLU A 287 1.03 -13.71 -36.95
CA GLU A 287 0.45 -13.98 -35.61
C GLU A 287 0.45 -15.49 -35.32
N ALA A 288 0.20 -16.33 -36.30
CA ALA A 288 0.27 -17.77 -36.18
C ALA A 288 1.67 -18.25 -35.80
N GLU A 289 2.70 -17.77 -36.49
CA GLU A 289 4.09 -18.14 -36.20
C GLU A 289 4.54 -17.57 -34.85
N ARG A 290 4.21 -16.32 -34.55
CA ARG A 290 4.56 -15.66 -33.27
C ARG A 290 4.00 -16.44 -32.08
N ILE A 291 2.70 -16.77 -32.08
CA ILE A 291 2.10 -17.50 -30.95
C ILE A 291 2.66 -18.92 -30.82
N LYS A 292 2.97 -19.56 -31.94
CA LYS A 292 3.56 -20.90 -31.97
C LYS A 292 4.95 -20.90 -31.35
N GLN A 293 5.85 -20.03 -31.80
CA GLN A 293 7.22 -19.92 -31.29
C GLN A 293 7.23 -19.58 -29.80
N ARG A 294 6.48 -18.57 -29.40
CA ARG A 294 6.43 -18.13 -28.01
C ARG A 294 5.90 -19.23 -27.10
N THR A 295 4.77 -19.84 -27.45
CA THR A 295 4.16 -20.86 -26.59
C THR A 295 5.00 -22.13 -26.52
N THR A 296 5.67 -22.52 -27.61
CA THR A 296 6.57 -23.66 -27.60
C THR A 296 7.75 -23.44 -26.66
N TYR A 297 8.40 -22.26 -26.75
CA TYR A 297 9.47 -21.88 -25.84
C TYR A 297 9.02 -21.86 -24.37
N ASP A 298 7.86 -21.23 -24.10
CA ASP A 298 7.34 -21.17 -22.73
C ASP A 298 7.03 -22.56 -22.16
N MET A 299 6.51 -23.49 -22.99
CA MET A 299 6.26 -24.89 -22.59
C MET A 299 7.55 -25.68 -22.31
N GLU A 300 8.60 -25.50 -23.11
CA GLU A 300 9.92 -26.11 -22.89
C GLU A 300 10.52 -25.63 -21.58
N MET A 301 10.52 -24.32 -21.32
CA MET A 301 11.01 -23.75 -20.09
C MET A 301 10.23 -24.24 -18.85
N MET A 302 8.91 -24.29 -18.94
CA MET A 302 8.08 -24.82 -17.85
C MET A 302 8.33 -26.32 -17.60
N GLY A 303 8.61 -27.11 -18.66
CA GLY A 303 8.86 -28.53 -18.53
C GLY A 303 10.24 -28.87 -17.95
N GLU A 304 11.27 -28.07 -18.27
CA GLU A 304 12.67 -28.34 -17.86
C GLU A 304 13.06 -27.64 -16.57
N VAL A 305 12.59 -26.37 -16.39
CA VAL A 305 12.98 -25.49 -15.27
C VAL A 305 11.83 -25.27 -14.27
N GLY A 306 10.59 -25.64 -14.65
CA GLY A 306 9.39 -25.40 -13.85
C GLY A 306 8.87 -23.96 -13.93
N TYR A 307 9.52 -23.07 -14.67
CA TYR A 307 9.19 -21.64 -14.73
C TYR A 307 9.42 -21.04 -16.13
N THR A 308 8.65 -20.01 -16.48
CA THR A 308 8.89 -19.14 -17.64
C THR A 308 8.42 -17.72 -17.35
N ASN A 309 9.01 -16.73 -18.04
CA ASN A 309 8.54 -15.34 -17.95
C ASN A 309 7.11 -15.21 -18.47
N GLY A 310 6.20 -14.73 -17.59
CA GLY A 310 4.79 -14.61 -17.92
C GLY A 310 3.99 -15.90 -17.70
N ILE A 311 4.48 -16.83 -16.86
CA ILE A 311 3.80 -18.08 -16.48
C ILE A 311 2.36 -17.82 -15.99
N GLU A 312 2.10 -16.66 -15.41
CA GLU A 312 0.78 -16.25 -14.95
C GLU A 312 -0.27 -16.23 -16.08
N ASN A 313 0.15 -16.05 -17.35
CA ASN A 313 -0.78 -16.10 -18.49
C ASN A 313 -1.31 -17.51 -18.76
N TYR A 314 -0.70 -18.54 -18.19
CA TYR A 314 -1.12 -19.94 -18.26
C TYR A 314 -1.82 -20.42 -16.97
N SER A 315 -2.09 -19.53 -16.00
CA SER A 315 -2.67 -19.86 -14.68
C SER A 315 -3.96 -20.69 -14.78
N ARG A 316 -4.83 -20.41 -15.77
CA ARG A 316 -6.04 -21.19 -16.02
C ARG A 316 -5.75 -22.68 -16.21
N HIS A 317 -4.73 -23.00 -17.01
CA HIS A 317 -4.33 -24.38 -17.29
C HIS A 317 -3.62 -25.00 -16.09
N MET A 318 -2.77 -24.25 -15.40
CA MET A 318 -2.05 -24.68 -14.21
C MET A 318 -3.03 -25.06 -13.08
N GLU A 319 -4.03 -24.26 -12.84
CA GLU A 319 -5.07 -24.48 -11.82
C GLU A 319 -6.19 -25.42 -12.30
N GLY A 320 -6.24 -25.78 -13.58
CA GLY A 320 -7.26 -26.66 -14.16
C GLY A 320 -8.65 -26.03 -14.22
N ARG A 321 -8.73 -24.68 -14.22
CA ARG A 321 -10.00 -23.94 -14.34
C ARG A 321 -10.58 -24.01 -15.74
N LYS A 322 -11.91 -23.91 -15.83
CA LYS A 322 -12.62 -23.75 -17.11
C LYS A 322 -12.46 -22.32 -17.64
N ALA A 323 -12.65 -22.17 -18.94
CA ALA A 323 -12.62 -20.84 -19.56
C ALA A 323 -13.68 -19.91 -18.94
N GLY A 324 -13.26 -18.70 -18.55
CA GLY A 324 -14.11 -17.69 -17.91
C GLY A 324 -14.30 -17.85 -16.40
N GLU A 325 -13.86 -18.94 -15.79
CA GLU A 325 -13.86 -19.07 -14.31
C GLU A 325 -12.90 -18.04 -13.67
N PRO A 326 -13.29 -17.42 -12.54
CA PRO A 326 -12.44 -16.47 -11.84
C PRO A 326 -11.19 -17.16 -11.27
N PRO A 327 -10.07 -16.44 -11.14
CA PRO A 327 -8.91 -16.95 -10.40
C PRO A 327 -9.21 -17.00 -8.90
N TYR A 328 -8.49 -17.85 -8.18
CA TYR A 328 -8.43 -17.77 -6.73
C TYR A 328 -7.67 -16.51 -6.30
N THR A 329 -8.21 -15.81 -5.31
CA THR A 329 -7.70 -14.54 -4.82
C THR A 329 -7.47 -14.58 -3.32
N LEU A 330 -7.02 -13.47 -2.72
CA LEU A 330 -6.90 -13.39 -1.26
C LEU A 330 -8.22 -13.68 -0.53
N LEU A 331 -9.38 -13.32 -1.15
CA LEU A 331 -10.70 -13.55 -0.56
C LEU A 331 -10.98 -15.05 -0.34
N ASP A 332 -10.41 -15.93 -1.18
CA ASP A 332 -10.58 -17.38 -1.08
C ASP A 332 -9.78 -18.01 0.08
N PHE A 333 -8.81 -17.28 0.66
CA PHE A 333 -8.07 -17.68 1.86
C PHE A 333 -8.82 -17.39 3.16
N PHE A 334 -9.82 -16.50 3.12
CA PHE A 334 -10.67 -16.22 4.27
C PHE A 334 -11.66 -17.38 4.54
N PRO A 335 -12.13 -17.55 5.79
CA PRO A 335 -13.28 -18.44 6.05
C PRO A 335 -14.56 -17.81 5.47
N ASP A 336 -15.60 -18.62 5.31
CA ASP A 336 -16.89 -18.15 4.77
C ASP A 336 -17.51 -17.01 5.60
N ASP A 337 -17.33 -17.03 6.92
CA ASP A 337 -17.82 -16.00 7.83
C ASP A 337 -16.72 -15.00 8.19
N PHE A 338 -16.50 -14.02 7.34
CA PHE A 338 -15.59 -12.90 7.56
C PHE A 338 -16.26 -11.56 7.26
N LEU A 339 -15.64 -10.48 7.75
CA LEU A 339 -16.12 -9.11 7.58
C LEU A 339 -15.24 -8.39 6.53
N ILE A 340 -15.88 -7.65 5.62
CA ILE A 340 -15.19 -6.74 4.71
C ILE A 340 -15.47 -5.30 5.13
N LEU A 341 -14.41 -4.50 5.27
CA LEU A 341 -14.47 -3.06 5.47
C LEU A 341 -13.88 -2.37 4.24
N ILE A 342 -14.66 -1.53 3.57
CA ILE A 342 -14.20 -0.75 2.42
C ILE A 342 -13.96 0.68 2.87
N ASP A 343 -12.70 1.03 3.07
CA ASP A 343 -12.35 2.41 3.42
C ASP A 343 -12.30 3.29 2.17
N GLU A 344 -12.71 4.57 2.35
CA GLU A 344 -12.95 5.52 1.25
C GLU A 344 -13.72 4.87 0.09
N SER A 345 -14.85 4.23 0.43
CA SER A 345 -15.64 3.36 -0.46
C SER A 345 -16.03 4.03 -1.77
N HIS A 346 -16.30 5.34 -1.74
CA HIS A 346 -16.62 6.15 -2.93
C HIS A 346 -15.50 6.16 -3.99
N ALA A 347 -14.25 5.87 -3.60
CA ALA A 347 -13.10 5.73 -4.50
C ALA A 347 -12.74 4.25 -4.73
N THR A 348 -12.76 3.45 -3.67
CA THR A 348 -12.34 2.04 -3.69
C THR A 348 -13.28 1.15 -4.52
N MET A 349 -14.60 1.34 -4.41
CA MET A 349 -15.56 0.53 -5.18
C MET A 349 -15.52 0.79 -6.70
N PRO A 350 -15.41 2.04 -7.18
CA PRO A 350 -15.18 2.31 -8.59
C PRO A 350 -13.88 1.67 -9.13
N GLU A 351 -12.81 1.63 -8.32
CA GLU A 351 -11.55 1.00 -8.71
C GLU A 351 -11.70 -0.52 -8.84
N ILE A 352 -12.30 -1.21 -7.86
CA ILE A 352 -12.63 -2.64 -7.95
C ILE A 352 -13.39 -2.95 -9.24
N ARG A 353 -14.36 -2.11 -9.61
CA ARG A 353 -15.15 -2.28 -10.83
C ARG A 353 -14.35 -2.05 -12.11
N ALA A 354 -13.42 -1.09 -12.12
CA ALA A 354 -12.68 -0.69 -13.33
C ALA A 354 -11.53 -1.65 -13.69
N MET A 355 -10.91 -2.30 -12.70
CA MET A 355 -9.72 -3.14 -12.87
C MET A 355 -9.90 -4.24 -13.93
N TYR A 356 -11.03 -4.93 -13.93
CA TYR A 356 -11.30 -6.00 -14.88
C TYR A 356 -11.26 -5.53 -16.34
N ASN A 357 -11.92 -4.41 -16.65
CA ASN A 357 -12.03 -3.92 -18.02
C ASN A 357 -10.69 -3.44 -18.58
N GLY A 358 -9.88 -2.77 -17.75
CA GLY A 358 -8.55 -2.31 -18.13
C GLY A 358 -7.62 -3.47 -18.50
N ASP A 359 -7.57 -4.51 -17.65
CA ASP A 359 -6.75 -5.71 -17.88
C ASP A 359 -7.20 -6.46 -19.12
N ARG A 360 -8.49 -6.67 -19.28
CA ARG A 360 -9.08 -7.38 -20.43
C ARG A 360 -8.73 -6.73 -21.76
N ASN A 361 -8.91 -5.41 -21.89
CA ASN A 361 -8.66 -4.70 -23.15
C ASN A 361 -7.18 -4.83 -23.58
N ARG A 362 -6.26 -4.68 -22.65
CA ARG A 362 -4.83 -4.86 -22.88
C ARG A 362 -4.50 -6.27 -23.36
N LYS A 363 -4.99 -7.30 -22.68
CA LYS A 363 -4.75 -8.71 -23.02
C LYS A 363 -5.42 -9.13 -24.31
N GLN A 364 -6.60 -8.60 -24.61
CA GLN A 364 -7.28 -8.87 -25.89
C GLN A 364 -6.40 -8.45 -27.07
N THR A 365 -5.77 -7.26 -27.00
CA THR A 365 -4.84 -6.81 -28.02
C THR A 365 -3.65 -7.77 -28.17
N LEU A 366 -3.05 -8.23 -27.07
CA LEU A 366 -1.95 -9.21 -27.11
C LEU A 366 -2.37 -10.53 -27.78
N ILE A 367 -3.61 -10.98 -27.55
CA ILE A 367 -4.15 -12.20 -28.15
C ILE A 367 -4.41 -11.99 -29.64
N ASP A 368 -5.04 -10.89 -30.04
CA ASP A 368 -5.43 -10.61 -31.43
C ASP A 368 -4.21 -10.50 -32.36
N TYR A 369 -3.04 -10.15 -31.80
CA TYR A 369 -1.77 -10.02 -32.52
C TYR A 369 -0.78 -11.16 -32.23
N GLY A 370 -1.23 -12.27 -31.66
CA GLY A 370 -0.45 -13.51 -31.49
C GLY A 370 0.65 -13.49 -30.45
N PHE A 371 0.60 -12.59 -29.47
CA PHE A 371 1.56 -12.54 -28.36
C PHE A 371 1.16 -13.44 -27.19
N ARG A 372 -0.14 -13.69 -26.98
CA ARG A 372 -0.66 -14.54 -25.91
C ARG A 372 -1.81 -15.41 -26.38
N LEU A 373 -1.99 -16.55 -25.71
CA LEU A 373 -3.12 -17.45 -25.92
C LEU A 373 -4.41 -16.85 -25.33
N PRO A 374 -5.60 -17.23 -25.82
CA PRO A 374 -6.89 -16.81 -25.25
C PRO A 374 -7.02 -17.06 -23.74
N SER A 375 -6.40 -18.10 -23.21
CA SER A 375 -6.36 -18.42 -21.78
C SER A 375 -5.76 -17.30 -20.89
N ALA A 376 -4.93 -16.43 -21.46
CA ALA A 376 -4.38 -15.27 -20.75
C ALA A 376 -5.47 -14.32 -20.22
N LEU A 377 -6.66 -14.29 -20.84
CA LEU A 377 -7.82 -13.52 -20.36
C LEU A 377 -8.34 -13.99 -18.99
N ASP A 378 -8.04 -15.23 -18.59
CA ASP A 378 -8.52 -15.81 -17.34
C ASP A 378 -7.53 -15.59 -16.18
N ASN A 379 -6.33 -15.07 -16.44
CA ASN A 379 -5.45 -14.45 -15.44
C ASN A 379 -5.85 -12.97 -15.29
N ARG A 380 -6.79 -12.68 -14.45
CA ARG A 380 -7.45 -11.36 -14.38
C ARG A 380 -7.91 -11.05 -12.95
N PRO A 381 -8.14 -9.79 -12.62
CA PRO A 381 -8.86 -9.47 -11.39
C PRO A 381 -10.31 -9.98 -11.43
N LEU A 382 -10.92 -10.11 -10.28
CA LEU A 382 -12.34 -10.44 -10.17
C LEU A 382 -13.19 -9.35 -10.85
N LYS A 383 -14.28 -9.76 -11.49
CA LYS A 383 -15.37 -8.84 -11.84
C LYS A 383 -16.08 -8.39 -10.56
N LEU A 384 -16.72 -7.21 -10.60
CA LEU A 384 -17.50 -6.74 -9.46
C LEU A 384 -18.53 -7.79 -8.99
N SER A 385 -19.24 -8.44 -9.91
CA SER A 385 -20.22 -9.50 -9.58
C SER A 385 -19.60 -10.77 -9.01
N GLU A 386 -18.33 -11.03 -9.25
CA GLU A 386 -17.57 -12.13 -8.64
C GLU A 386 -17.09 -11.74 -7.25
N PHE A 387 -16.59 -10.52 -7.07
CA PHE A 387 -16.27 -9.96 -5.75
C PHE A 387 -17.50 -9.99 -4.82
N GLU A 388 -18.68 -9.57 -5.30
CA GLU A 388 -19.92 -9.56 -4.53
C GLU A 388 -20.37 -10.95 -4.04
N LYS A 389 -19.94 -12.03 -4.71
CA LYS A 389 -20.21 -13.41 -4.28
C LYS A 389 -19.41 -13.81 -3.05
N HIS A 390 -18.22 -13.25 -2.87
CA HIS A 390 -17.39 -13.49 -1.67
C HIS A 390 -17.88 -12.69 -0.46
N VAL A 391 -18.72 -11.66 -0.67
CA VAL A 391 -19.18 -10.80 0.42
C VAL A 391 -20.20 -11.54 1.27
N ASN A 392 -19.82 -11.84 2.53
CA ASN A 392 -20.75 -12.26 3.57
C ASN A 392 -21.35 -11.03 4.27
N GLN A 393 -20.51 -10.18 4.88
CA GLN A 393 -20.91 -8.90 5.48
C GLN A 393 -19.92 -7.81 5.08
N ILE A 394 -20.42 -6.63 4.73
CA ILE A 394 -19.61 -5.51 4.26
C ILE A 394 -20.03 -4.19 4.90
N LEU A 395 -19.04 -3.41 5.34
CA LEU A 395 -19.22 -2.05 5.80
C LEU A 395 -18.51 -1.09 4.84
N TYR A 396 -19.27 -0.23 4.22
CA TYR A 396 -18.75 0.88 3.43
C TYR A 396 -18.45 2.06 4.34
N VAL A 397 -17.23 2.54 4.33
CA VAL A 397 -16.75 3.65 5.17
C VAL A 397 -16.33 4.81 4.29
N SER A 398 -16.98 5.96 4.44
CA SER A 398 -16.66 7.16 3.67
C SER A 398 -17.15 8.42 4.34
N ALA A 399 -16.52 9.56 4.04
CA ALA A 399 -17.09 10.88 4.36
C ALA A 399 -18.17 11.32 3.34
N THR A 400 -18.15 10.71 2.15
CA THR A 400 -19.02 11.03 1.01
C THR A 400 -19.35 9.74 0.25
N PRO A 401 -20.23 8.87 0.78
CA PRO A 401 -20.57 7.61 0.15
C PRO A 401 -20.92 7.75 -1.34
N GLY A 402 -20.58 6.75 -2.14
CA GLY A 402 -20.85 6.69 -3.58
C GLY A 402 -22.29 6.31 -3.89
N ASP A 403 -22.71 6.47 -5.13
CA ASP A 403 -24.05 6.06 -5.57
C ASP A 403 -24.22 4.55 -5.45
N TYR A 404 -23.16 3.79 -5.71
CA TYR A 404 -23.16 2.33 -5.60
C TYR A 404 -23.59 1.87 -4.20
N GLU A 405 -23.00 2.41 -3.12
CA GLU A 405 -23.34 2.03 -1.75
C GLU A 405 -24.75 2.49 -1.37
N LEU A 406 -25.10 3.72 -1.77
CA LEU A 406 -26.38 4.34 -1.44
C LEU A 406 -27.56 3.64 -2.12
N GLU A 407 -27.37 3.04 -3.31
CA GLU A 407 -28.39 2.26 -4.02
C GLU A 407 -28.57 0.85 -3.43
N ARG A 408 -27.57 0.33 -2.70
CA ARG A 408 -27.56 -1.05 -2.20
C ARG A 408 -28.11 -1.20 -0.80
N THR A 409 -28.04 -0.18 0.03
CA THR A 409 -28.48 -0.29 1.42
C THR A 409 -28.96 1.04 1.98
N ASP A 410 -30.09 0.98 2.73
CA ASP A 410 -30.59 2.10 3.53
C ASP A 410 -30.01 2.12 4.95
N HIS A 411 -29.20 1.10 5.31
CA HIS A 411 -28.61 0.97 6.64
C HIS A 411 -27.39 1.88 6.78
N LYS A 412 -27.65 3.17 6.88
CA LYS A 412 -26.63 4.22 6.99
C LYS A 412 -26.56 4.75 8.43
N VAL A 413 -25.34 4.86 8.95
CA VAL A 413 -25.04 5.48 10.23
C VAL A 413 -24.10 6.66 10.02
N GLU A 414 -24.47 7.84 10.54
CA GLU A 414 -23.66 9.04 10.47
C GLU A 414 -22.74 9.11 11.70
N GLN A 415 -21.49 9.58 11.46
CA GLN A 415 -20.51 9.89 12.49
C GLN A 415 -19.94 11.28 12.18
N ILE A 416 -20.48 12.30 12.84
CA ILE A 416 -20.25 13.72 12.52
C ILE A 416 -19.38 14.40 13.56
N ILE A 417 -19.49 14.01 14.83
CA ILE A 417 -18.81 14.64 15.95
C ILE A 417 -17.34 14.21 15.99
N ARG A 418 -16.43 15.18 16.11
CA ARG A 418 -15.01 14.91 16.35
C ARG A 418 -14.72 14.87 17.85
N PRO A 419 -14.02 13.86 18.35
CA PRO A 419 -13.64 13.79 19.78
C PRO A 419 -12.86 15.01 20.27
N THR A 420 -12.18 15.72 19.38
CA THR A 420 -11.43 16.97 19.66
C THR A 420 -12.28 18.22 19.74
N GLY A 421 -13.57 18.11 19.46
CA GLY A 421 -14.49 19.26 19.35
C GLY A 421 -14.30 20.14 18.10
N LEU A 422 -13.39 19.74 17.19
CA LEU A 422 -13.16 20.50 15.95
C LEU A 422 -14.40 20.54 15.07
N LEU A 423 -14.65 21.71 14.50
CA LEU A 423 -15.79 22.00 13.63
C LEU A 423 -15.43 21.78 12.17
N ASP A 424 -16.43 21.52 11.33
CA ASP A 424 -16.27 21.66 9.89
C ASP A 424 -15.93 23.13 9.55
N PRO A 425 -15.16 23.41 8.50
CA PRO A 425 -14.65 24.75 8.24
C PRO A 425 -15.77 25.76 7.94
N LYS A 426 -15.50 27.03 8.20
CA LYS A 426 -16.34 28.16 7.72
C LYS A 426 -16.12 28.27 6.21
N ILE A 427 -17.21 28.45 5.45
CA ILE A 427 -17.15 28.56 3.99
C ILE A 427 -17.59 29.95 3.58
N GLU A 428 -16.75 30.61 2.78
CA GLU A 428 -17.04 31.87 2.10
C GLU A 428 -16.98 31.64 0.58
N VAL A 429 -17.88 32.35 -0.13
CA VAL A 429 -17.85 32.40 -1.60
C VAL A 429 -17.52 33.84 -1.97
N ARG A 430 -16.49 34.04 -2.79
CA ARG A 430 -16.00 35.35 -3.22
C ARG A 430 -15.95 35.39 -4.75
N PRO A 431 -16.05 36.58 -5.38
CA PRO A 431 -16.03 36.71 -6.84
C PRO A 431 -14.70 36.27 -7.44
N ILE A 432 -14.71 35.87 -8.71
CA ILE A 432 -13.49 35.51 -9.46
C ILE A 432 -12.67 36.74 -9.79
N GLU A 433 -13.32 37.89 -10.06
CA GLU A 433 -12.60 39.12 -10.31
C GLU A 433 -11.77 39.54 -9.07
N GLY A 434 -10.48 39.75 -9.26
CA GLY A 434 -9.53 40.03 -8.17
C GLY A 434 -9.17 38.83 -7.28
N GLN A 435 -9.52 37.58 -7.65
CA GLN A 435 -9.30 36.39 -6.82
C GLN A 435 -7.85 36.18 -6.39
N ILE A 436 -6.88 36.56 -7.25
CA ILE A 436 -5.46 36.36 -6.96
C ILE A 436 -4.97 37.35 -5.91
N ASP A 437 -5.35 38.62 -6.02
CA ASP A 437 -4.96 39.65 -5.04
C ASP A 437 -5.59 39.38 -3.67
N ASP A 438 -6.86 38.98 -3.66
CA ASP A 438 -7.56 38.58 -2.44
C ASP A 438 -6.89 37.31 -1.81
N LEU A 439 -6.56 36.33 -2.62
CA LEU A 439 -5.84 35.11 -2.18
C LEU A 439 -4.49 35.47 -1.55
N VAL A 440 -3.70 36.36 -2.17
CA VAL A 440 -2.41 36.81 -1.62
C VAL A 440 -2.60 37.46 -0.26
N GLY A 441 -3.62 38.31 -0.12
CA GLY A 441 -4.00 38.92 1.16
C GLY A 441 -4.33 37.88 2.24
N GLU A 442 -5.09 36.84 1.87
CA GLU A 442 -5.46 35.76 2.80
C GLU A 442 -4.26 34.84 3.13
N ILE A 443 -3.36 34.56 2.17
CA ILE A 443 -2.13 33.84 2.42
C ILE A 443 -1.28 34.57 3.46
N ASN A 444 -1.02 35.85 3.28
CA ASN A 444 -0.21 36.64 4.22
C ASN A 444 -0.77 36.61 5.64
N LYS A 445 -2.11 36.74 5.81
CA LYS A 445 -2.75 36.59 7.11
C LYS A 445 -2.49 35.25 7.78
N ARG A 446 -2.34 34.17 7.03
CA ARG A 446 -2.04 32.80 7.55
C ARG A 446 -0.55 32.64 7.86
N ILE A 447 0.33 33.21 7.03
CA ILE A 447 1.78 33.23 7.27
C ILE A 447 2.09 33.95 8.59
N ASP A 448 1.46 35.09 8.84
CA ASP A 448 1.61 35.87 10.10
C ASP A 448 1.20 35.04 11.34
N ARG A 449 0.31 34.07 11.18
CA ARG A 449 -0.13 33.15 12.24
C ARG A 449 0.64 31.81 12.27
N HIS A 450 1.66 31.64 11.42
CA HIS A 450 2.39 30.39 11.24
C HIS A 450 1.50 29.21 10.81
N GLU A 451 0.40 29.48 10.12
CA GLU A 451 -0.52 28.52 9.57
C GLU A 451 -0.19 28.21 8.10
N ARG A 452 -0.71 27.11 7.54
CA ARG A 452 -0.47 26.68 6.17
C ARG A 452 -1.71 26.83 5.30
N VAL A 453 -1.48 26.94 4.00
CA VAL A 453 -2.55 27.18 3.00
C VAL A 453 -2.49 26.11 1.91
N PHE A 454 -3.66 25.56 1.58
CA PHE A 454 -3.87 24.76 0.36
C PHE A 454 -4.61 25.59 -0.69
N VAL A 455 -4.12 25.54 -1.93
CA VAL A 455 -4.77 26.18 -3.08
C VAL A 455 -5.05 25.14 -4.14
N THR A 456 -6.30 25.03 -4.61
CA THR A 456 -6.66 24.09 -5.68
C THR A 456 -6.96 24.84 -6.97
N THR A 457 -6.32 24.40 -8.07
CA THR A 457 -6.50 24.91 -9.42
C THR A 457 -7.17 23.87 -10.33
N LEU A 458 -7.55 24.25 -11.54
CA LEU A 458 -8.18 23.35 -12.52
C LEU A 458 -7.16 22.68 -13.44
N THR A 459 -6.05 23.35 -13.73
CA THR A 459 -5.05 22.89 -14.70
C THR A 459 -3.64 22.92 -14.14
N LYS A 460 -2.75 22.09 -14.70
CA LYS A 460 -1.32 22.05 -14.36
C LYS A 460 -0.66 23.41 -14.64
N LYS A 461 -0.95 23.98 -15.79
CA LYS A 461 -0.42 25.30 -16.18
C LYS A 461 -0.81 26.40 -15.18
N MET A 462 -2.08 26.44 -14.77
CA MET A 462 -2.54 27.44 -13.77
C MET A 462 -1.83 27.24 -12.42
N ALA A 463 -1.55 25.99 -12.02
CA ALA A 463 -0.81 25.72 -10.79
C ALA A 463 0.65 26.20 -10.90
N GLU A 464 1.29 25.99 -12.04
CA GLU A 464 2.65 26.44 -12.32
C GLU A 464 2.75 27.97 -12.35
N ASP A 465 1.91 28.61 -13.17
CA ASP A 465 1.84 30.08 -13.31
C ASP A 465 1.59 30.78 -11.96
N LEU A 466 0.66 30.25 -11.15
CA LEU A 466 0.36 30.78 -9.81
C LEU A 466 1.54 30.56 -8.85
N THR A 467 2.21 29.41 -8.94
CA THR A 467 3.39 29.12 -8.10
C THR A 467 4.51 30.12 -8.36
N ASP A 468 4.80 30.40 -9.63
CA ASP A 468 5.84 31.33 -10.00
C ASP A 468 5.47 32.76 -9.61
N TYR A 469 4.24 33.19 -9.82
CA TYR A 469 3.75 34.48 -9.36
C TYR A 469 3.89 34.68 -7.85
N LEU A 470 3.49 33.67 -7.04
CA LEU A 470 3.64 33.76 -5.58
C LEU A 470 5.11 33.76 -5.12
N LYS A 471 6.01 33.05 -5.82
CA LYS A 471 7.46 33.12 -5.56
C LYS A 471 8.02 34.50 -5.83
N ASP A 472 7.60 35.15 -6.92
CA ASP A 472 8.03 36.52 -7.27
C ASP A 472 7.61 37.55 -6.21
N LEU A 473 6.49 37.27 -5.50
CA LEU A 473 6.06 38.03 -4.32
C LEU A 473 6.79 37.68 -3.02
N GLY A 474 7.76 36.74 -3.07
CA GLY A 474 8.53 36.32 -1.90
C GLY A 474 7.83 35.31 -1.00
N ILE A 475 6.69 34.72 -1.42
CA ILE A 475 5.94 33.70 -0.67
C ILE A 475 6.59 32.36 -0.89
N LYS A 476 6.84 31.60 0.20
CA LYS A 476 7.37 30.25 0.14
C LYS A 476 6.28 29.29 -0.29
N VAL A 477 6.31 28.86 -1.54
CA VAL A 477 5.28 28.03 -2.18
C VAL A 477 5.88 26.85 -2.93
N ARG A 478 5.16 25.72 -2.92
CA ARG A 478 5.40 24.59 -3.81
C ARG A 478 4.11 24.16 -4.49
N TYR A 479 4.21 23.49 -5.64
CA TYR A 479 3.07 22.84 -6.27
C TYR A 479 3.21 21.32 -6.30
N LEU A 480 2.06 20.63 -6.33
CA LEU A 480 1.96 19.18 -6.36
C LEU A 480 1.19 18.74 -7.61
N HIS A 481 1.80 17.91 -8.45
CA HIS A 481 1.18 17.36 -9.66
C HIS A 481 1.20 15.82 -9.69
N SER A 482 0.53 15.23 -10.70
CA SER A 482 0.35 13.79 -10.83
C SER A 482 1.64 13.00 -11.01
N ASP A 483 2.68 13.63 -11.61
CA ASP A 483 3.92 12.96 -12.02
C ASP A 483 4.95 12.85 -10.88
N ILE A 484 4.67 13.49 -9.74
CA ILE A 484 5.52 13.42 -8.54
C ILE A 484 5.41 12.03 -7.92
N LYS A 485 6.56 11.38 -7.73
CA LYS A 485 6.66 10.04 -7.11
C LYS A 485 6.17 10.06 -5.65
N THR A 486 5.72 8.92 -5.17
CA THR A 486 5.11 8.79 -3.82
C THR A 486 6.04 9.26 -2.70
N LEU A 487 7.33 8.91 -2.73
CA LEU A 487 8.31 9.33 -1.72
C LEU A 487 8.51 10.86 -1.72
N GLU A 488 8.68 11.45 -2.89
CA GLU A 488 8.83 12.91 -3.04
C GLU A 488 7.58 13.65 -2.56
N ARG A 489 6.40 13.11 -2.84
CA ARG A 489 5.12 13.64 -2.32
C ARG A 489 5.09 13.64 -0.80
N MET A 490 5.52 12.55 -0.15
CA MET A 490 5.59 12.46 1.31
C MET A 490 6.57 13.48 1.87
N GLN A 491 7.72 13.69 1.22
CA GLN A 491 8.69 14.70 1.59
C GLN A 491 8.13 16.13 1.47
N ILE A 492 7.40 16.45 0.40
CA ILE A 492 6.74 17.76 0.21
C ILE A 492 5.74 18.01 1.36
N LEU A 493 4.94 17.01 1.72
CA LEU A 493 3.96 17.16 2.81
C LEU A 493 4.65 17.32 4.18
N ARG A 494 5.75 16.60 4.41
CA ARG A 494 6.58 16.76 5.61
C ARG A 494 7.19 18.16 5.68
N ASP A 495 7.76 18.64 4.58
CA ASP A 495 8.36 19.97 4.50
C ASP A 495 7.35 21.09 4.73
N LEU A 496 6.11 20.94 4.25
CA LEU A 496 5.01 21.85 4.56
C LEU A 496 4.71 21.87 6.06
N ARG A 497 4.61 20.70 6.70
CA ARG A 497 4.37 20.59 8.15
C ARG A 497 5.51 21.21 8.97
N LEU A 498 6.75 21.02 8.54
CA LEU A 498 7.94 21.62 9.15
C LEU A 498 8.03 23.15 8.92
N GLY A 499 7.21 23.73 8.05
CA GLY A 499 7.21 25.16 7.75
C GLY A 499 8.36 25.59 6.85
N LYS A 500 8.94 24.68 6.07
CA LYS A 500 9.94 25.05 5.06
C LYS A 500 9.32 25.89 3.94
N PHE A 501 8.01 25.73 3.74
CA PHE A 501 7.18 26.59 2.88
C PHE A 501 5.77 26.69 3.46
N ASP A 502 4.98 27.66 3.00
CA ASP A 502 3.71 28.05 3.63
C ASP A 502 2.48 27.69 2.80
N VAL A 503 2.65 27.60 1.47
CA VAL A 503 1.54 27.39 0.53
C VAL A 503 1.83 26.16 -0.34
N LEU A 504 0.85 25.26 -0.42
CA LEU A 504 0.86 24.13 -1.35
C LEU A 504 -0.25 24.31 -2.38
N ILE A 505 0.13 24.38 -3.65
CA ILE A 505 -0.79 24.47 -4.79
C ILE A 505 -0.91 23.12 -5.47
N GLY A 506 -2.09 22.76 -5.94
CA GLY A 506 -2.27 21.54 -6.73
C GLY A 506 -3.61 21.43 -7.41
N ILE A 507 -3.67 20.63 -8.47
CA ILE A 507 -4.90 20.36 -9.21
C ILE A 507 -5.79 19.42 -8.39
N ASN A 508 -5.20 18.36 -7.86
CA ASN A 508 -5.89 17.33 -7.11
C ASN A 508 -5.17 17.06 -5.78
N LEU A 509 -5.29 18.05 -4.86
CA LEU A 509 -4.89 17.89 -3.45
C LEU A 509 -5.83 16.94 -2.68
N LEU A 510 -6.79 16.35 -3.41
CA LEU A 510 -7.85 15.50 -2.89
C LEU A 510 -7.40 14.07 -2.63
N ARG A 511 -6.22 13.66 -3.15
CA ARG A 511 -5.79 12.28 -2.92
C ARG A 511 -5.74 12.04 -1.42
N GLU A 512 -6.44 10.99 -1.01
CA GLU A 512 -6.58 10.53 0.35
C GLU A 512 -5.19 10.30 0.97
N GLY A 513 -5.10 10.37 2.29
CA GLY A 513 -3.83 10.26 3.02
C GLY A 513 -3.10 11.58 3.28
N ILE A 514 -3.61 12.74 2.82
CA ILE A 514 -3.05 14.04 3.22
C ILE A 514 -3.63 14.43 4.60
N ASP A 515 -2.77 14.40 5.61
CA ASP A 515 -3.10 14.80 6.99
C ASP A 515 -2.14 15.89 7.45
N VAL A 516 -2.54 17.16 7.26
CA VAL A 516 -1.76 18.34 7.63
C VAL A 516 -2.61 19.23 8.56
N PRO A 517 -2.54 19.02 9.87
CA PRO A 517 -3.33 19.79 10.84
C PRO A 517 -3.00 21.30 10.85
N GLU A 518 -1.84 21.67 10.35
CA GLU A 518 -1.35 23.04 10.29
C GLU A 518 -2.08 23.88 9.21
N VAL A 519 -2.84 23.24 8.30
CA VAL A 519 -3.61 23.94 7.25
C VAL A 519 -4.88 24.54 7.84
N SER A 520 -4.95 25.87 7.83
CA SER A 520 -6.11 26.65 8.28
C SER A 520 -6.93 27.21 7.13
N LEU A 521 -6.35 27.37 5.93
CA LEU A 521 -7.07 27.87 4.75
C LEU A 521 -7.00 26.88 3.60
N VAL A 522 -8.15 26.61 3.00
CA VAL A 522 -8.28 25.93 1.71
C VAL A 522 -8.92 26.89 0.72
N ALA A 523 -8.19 27.32 -0.29
CA ALA A 523 -8.69 28.17 -1.36
C ALA A 523 -8.99 27.32 -2.61
N ILE A 524 -10.20 27.49 -3.15
CA ILE A 524 -10.67 26.79 -4.34
C ILE A 524 -10.90 27.83 -5.44
N LEU A 525 -9.97 27.88 -6.40
CA LEU A 525 -10.07 28.79 -7.54
C LEU A 525 -11.05 28.24 -8.57
N ASP A 526 -11.76 29.13 -9.26
CA ASP A 526 -12.73 28.77 -10.30
C ASP A 526 -13.68 27.65 -9.83
N ALA A 527 -14.28 27.83 -8.67
CA ALA A 527 -15.11 26.80 -8.04
C ALA A 527 -16.43 26.55 -8.78
N ASP A 528 -16.87 27.46 -9.64
CA ASP A 528 -18.08 27.39 -10.47
C ASP A 528 -17.85 26.71 -11.84
N LYS A 529 -16.61 26.36 -12.18
CA LYS A 529 -16.33 25.61 -13.41
C LYS A 529 -16.66 24.12 -13.19
N GLU A 530 -17.90 23.76 -13.52
CA GLU A 530 -18.37 22.39 -13.33
C GLU A 530 -17.49 21.38 -14.06
N GLY A 531 -17.27 20.23 -13.39
CA GLY A 531 -16.44 19.14 -13.88
C GLY A 531 -16.08 18.19 -12.73
N PHE A 532 -15.33 17.14 -13.06
CA PHE A 532 -14.95 16.11 -12.08
C PHE A 532 -14.32 16.67 -10.80
N LEU A 533 -13.46 17.70 -10.90
CA LEU A 533 -12.77 18.30 -9.75
C LEU A 533 -13.63 19.25 -8.91
N ARG A 534 -14.77 19.68 -9.44
CA ARG A 534 -15.70 20.63 -8.79
C ARG A 534 -17.08 20.01 -8.52
N ALA A 535 -17.19 18.68 -8.68
CA ALA A 535 -18.37 17.93 -8.28
C ALA A 535 -18.54 17.90 -6.74
N TYR A 536 -19.71 17.53 -6.26
CA TYR A 536 -20.06 17.50 -4.82
C TYR A 536 -19.01 16.80 -3.95
N ARG A 537 -18.65 15.56 -4.28
CA ARG A 537 -17.72 14.73 -3.49
C ARG A 537 -16.31 15.34 -3.41
N PRO A 538 -15.65 15.69 -4.52
CA PRO A 538 -14.39 16.41 -4.51
C PRO A 538 -14.41 17.71 -3.68
N LEU A 539 -15.46 18.51 -3.80
CA LEU A 539 -15.57 19.73 -3.00
C LEU A 539 -15.60 19.44 -1.50
N VAL A 540 -16.46 18.51 -1.05
CA VAL A 540 -16.55 18.14 0.37
C VAL A 540 -15.23 17.60 0.92
N GLN A 541 -14.50 16.79 0.14
CA GLN A 541 -13.19 16.26 0.53
C GLN A 541 -12.13 17.36 0.64
N THR A 542 -12.08 18.26 -0.34
CA THR A 542 -11.16 19.41 -0.32
C THR A 542 -11.41 20.28 0.89
N MET A 543 -12.65 20.66 1.13
CA MET A 543 -13.07 21.45 2.28
C MET A 543 -12.71 20.77 3.60
N GLY A 544 -12.86 19.45 3.66
CA GLY A 544 -12.52 18.63 4.83
C GLY A 544 -11.05 18.70 5.24
N ARG A 545 -10.13 19.14 4.36
CA ARG A 545 -8.71 19.31 4.70
C ARG A 545 -8.49 20.43 5.74
N ALA A 546 -9.30 21.48 5.74
CA ALA A 546 -9.25 22.53 6.77
C ALA A 546 -9.91 22.14 8.11
N ALA A 547 -10.63 21.03 8.18
CA ALA A 547 -11.41 20.63 9.35
C ALA A 547 -10.55 20.08 10.53
N ARG A 548 -9.23 20.03 10.39
CA ARG A 548 -8.29 19.62 11.45
C ARG A 548 -7.66 20.77 12.21
N ASN A 549 -7.92 21.99 11.76
CA ASN A 549 -7.48 23.21 12.40
C ASN A 549 -8.67 23.92 13.05
N ALA A 550 -8.49 24.44 14.27
CA ALA A 550 -9.54 25.20 14.96
C ALA A 550 -9.96 26.46 14.19
N ASN A 551 -9.02 27.06 13.43
CA ASN A 551 -9.23 28.23 12.57
C ASN A 551 -9.56 27.85 11.12
N GLY A 552 -10.04 26.62 10.89
CA GLY A 552 -10.30 26.09 9.55
C GLY A 552 -11.30 26.90 8.75
N GLU A 553 -10.87 27.38 7.58
CA GLU A 553 -11.67 28.20 6.67
C GLU A 553 -11.52 27.72 5.22
N VAL A 554 -12.56 27.88 4.43
CA VAL A 554 -12.59 27.58 3.01
C VAL A 554 -13.08 28.81 2.25
N ILE A 555 -12.32 29.22 1.25
CA ILE A 555 -12.72 30.27 0.32
C ILE A 555 -12.92 29.63 -1.05
N MET A 556 -14.13 29.79 -1.60
CA MET A 556 -14.48 29.42 -2.95
C MET A 556 -14.56 30.63 -3.83
N TYR A 557 -13.71 30.75 -4.84
CA TYR A 557 -13.82 31.83 -5.82
C TYR A 557 -14.75 31.40 -6.94
N ALA A 558 -15.89 32.07 -7.06
CA ALA A 558 -16.97 31.74 -7.98
C ALA A 558 -17.87 32.93 -8.23
N ASP A 559 -18.29 33.15 -9.49
CA ASP A 559 -19.28 34.16 -9.84
C ASP A 559 -20.70 33.61 -9.74
N THR A 560 -20.86 32.29 -9.87
CA THR A 560 -22.16 31.62 -9.74
C THR A 560 -22.04 30.41 -8.78
N ILE A 561 -23.09 30.17 -7.98
CA ILE A 561 -23.15 29.00 -7.11
C ILE A 561 -23.80 27.85 -7.85
N THR A 562 -22.99 26.86 -8.27
CA THR A 562 -23.46 25.66 -8.95
C THR A 562 -24.22 24.74 -8.00
N ASP A 563 -24.93 23.74 -8.55
CA ASP A 563 -25.66 22.77 -7.74
C ASP A 563 -24.73 21.92 -6.87
N SER A 564 -23.56 21.54 -7.40
CA SER A 564 -22.50 20.85 -6.65
C SER A 564 -21.97 21.69 -5.49
N MET A 565 -21.70 22.97 -5.70
CA MET A 565 -21.31 23.90 -4.63
C MET A 565 -22.40 24.05 -3.59
N ARG A 566 -23.65 24.24 -4.01
CA ARG A 566 -24.80 24.41 -3.12
C ARG A 566 -24.99 23.20 -2.21
N ALA A 567 -24.90 22.01 -2.76
CA ALA A 567 -25.00 20.76 -2.01
C ALA A 567 -23.85 20.61 -1.01
N ALA A 568 -22.60 20.88 -1.42
CA ALA A 568 -21.41 20.78 -0.57
C ALA A 568 -21.43 21.80 0.58
N ILE A 569 -21.81 23.05 0.30
CA ILE A 569 -21.96 24.11 1.31
C ILE A 569 -23.06 23.73 2.30
N LYS A 570 -24.20 23.26 1.83
CA LYS A 570 -25.34 22.84 2.68
C LYS A 570 -24.94 21.70 3.62
N ALA A 571 -24.27 20.67 3.10
CA ALA A 571 -23.81 19.51 3.89
C ALA A 571 -22.81 19.93 4.97
N THR A 572 -21.82 20.77 4.62
CA THR A 572 -20.81 21.25 5.56
C THR A 572 -21.40 22.17 6.63
N LYS A 573 -22.31 23.10 6.25
CA LYS A 573 -23.03 23.95 7.22
C LYS A 573 -23.91 23.14 8.17
N ARG A 574 -24.60 22.10 7.67
CA ARG A 574 -25.40 21.19 8.52
C ARG A 574 -24.50 20.50 9.56
N ARG A 575 -23.39 19.90 9.13
CA ARG A 575 -22.46 19.22 10.03
C ARG A 575 -21.87 20.19 11.05
N ARG A 576 -21.41 21.37 10.62
CA ARG A 576 -20.88 22.40 11.51
C ARG A 576 -21.90 22.82 12.58
N LYS A 577 -23.17 22.98 12.22
CA LYS A 577 -24.25 23.30 13.17
C LYS A 577 -24.39 22.24 14.25
N ILE A 578 -24.46 20.95 13.86
CA ILE A 578 -24.56 19.81 14.79
C ILE A 578 -23.35 19.77 15.74
N GLN A 579 -22.14 19.99 15.21
CA GLN A 579 -20.91 20.00 15.98
C GLN A 579 -20.88 21.18 16.99
N MET A 580 -21.35 22.36 16.59
CA MET A 580 -21.43 23.52 17.49
C MET A 580 -22.43 23.29 18.61
N GLU A 581 -23.61 22.73 18.31
CA GLU A 581 -24.65 22.40 19.29
C GLU A 581 -24.12 21.39 20.29
N PHE A 582 -23.48 20.30 19.82
CA PHE A 582 -22.86 19.29 20.66
C PHE A 582 -21.78 19.87 21.58
N ASN A 583 -20.86 20.68 21.02
CA ASN A 583 -19.80 21.31 21.82
C ASN A 583 -20.35 22.22 22.90
N LYS A 584 -21.41 22.97 22.60
CA LYS A 584 -22.08 23.86 23.55
C LYS A 584 -22.74 23.08 24.69
N GLU A 585 -23.43 21.96 24.34
CA GLU A 585 -24.11 21.12 25.33
C GLU A 585 -23.12 20.44 26.29
N HIS A 586 -21.96 20.02 25.77
CA HIS A 586 -20.93 19.28 26.52
C HIS A 586 -19.79 20.15 27.05
N GLY A 587 -19.84 21.49 26.85
CA GLY A 587 -18.78 22.40 27.29
C GLY A 587 -17.43 22.19 26.64
N ILE A 588 -17.39 21.66 25.39
CA ILE A 588 -16.15 21.32 24.69
C ILE A 588 -15.63 22.53 23.93
N THR A 589 -14.35 22.88 24.15
CA THR A 589 -13.65 23.89 23.36
C THR A 589 -12.83 23.21 22.25
N PRO A 590 -13.01 23.58 20.96
CA PRO A 590 -12.25 23.02 19.87
C PRO A 590 -10.73 23.22 20.06
N LYS A 591 -9.94 22.17 19.86
CA LYS A 591 -8.47 22.23 19.92
C LYS A 591 -7.88 21.64 18.65
N THR A 592 -6.94 22.35 18.02
CA THR A 592 -6.18 21.86 16.87
C THR A 592 -5.42 20.59 17.25
N ILE A 593 -5.44 19.60 16.36
CA ILE A 593 -4.73 18.33 16.57
C ILE A 593 -3.23 18.58 16.40
N ILE A 594 -2.44 18.23 17.40
CA ILE A 594 -0.97 18.23 17.31
C ILE A 594 -0.54 16.77 17.10
N LYS A 595 0.02 16.46 15.94
CA LYS A 595 0.59 15.14 15.63
C LYS A 595 2.11 15.28 15.50
N PRO A 596 2.90 14.35 16.04
CA PRO A 596 4.34 14.31 15.77
C PRO A 596 4.57 14.15 14.26
N ILE A 597 5.61 14.78 13.74
CA ILE A 597 6.03 14.65 12.34
C ILE A 597 6.94 13.43 12.31
N GLN A 598 6.43 12.32 11.79
CA GLN A 598 7.20 11.07 11.67
C GLN A 598 8.11 11.13 10.44
N ASP A 599 9.29 10.53 10.55
CA ASP A 599 10.18 10.36 9.42
C ASP A 599 9.62 9.34 8.42
N VAL A 600 9.78 9.64 7.13
CA VAL A 600 9.23 8.82 6.03
C VAL A 600 9.83 7.41 6.02
N ILE A 601 11.02 7.24 6.61
CA ILE A 601 11.77 5.97 6.65
C ILE A 601 11.27 5.02 7.76
N SER A 602 10.51 5.50 8.74
CA SER A 602 10.08 4.68 9.90
C SER A 602 8.82 3.82 9.63
N ILE A 603 8.21 3.90 8.46
CA ILE A 603 7.01 3.09 8.14
C ILE A 603 7.38 1.63 7.80
N THR A 604 8.64 1.36 7.50
CA THR A 604 9.17 0.03 7.14
C THR A 604 10.01 -0.64 8.23
N LYS A 605 10.24 -0.02 9.40
CA LYS A 605 10.96 -0.68 10.51
C LYS A 605 10.02 -1.24 11.57
N PRO A 606 10.22 -2.48 12.03
CA PRO A 606 9.45 -3.03 13.16
C PRO A 606 9.74 -2.29 14.46
N SER A 607 8.70 -2.07 15.26
CA SER A 607 8.72 -1.31 16.52
C SER A 607 9.37 -2.08 17.70
N SER A 608 10.59 -2.57 17.55
CA SER A 608 11.32 -3.26 18.62
C SER A 608 12.79 -2.83 18.73
N GLU A 609 13.07 -1.54 18.62
CA GLU A 609 14.34 -1.01 19.11
C GLU A 609 14.09 0.34 19.79
N LYS A 610 14.52 0.43 21.06
CA LYS A 610 14.58 1.67 21.82
C LYS A 610 15.49 2.65 21.09
N GLU A 611 14.96 3.85 20.85
CA GLU A 611 15.73 4.96 20.30
C GLU A 611 16.96 5.27 21.17
N GLU A 612 18.13 4.83 20.75
CA GLU A 612 19.35 5.56 21.00
C GLU A 612 19.50 6.60 19.89
N LYS A 613 19.54 7.85 20.30
CA LYS A 613 19.71 8.99 19.41
C LYS A 613 21.05 8.88 18.68
N SER A 614 21.03 8.51 17.42
CA SER A 614 22.14 8.76 16.51
C SER A 614 21.84 10.04 15.72
N ASP A 615 22.64 11.07 15.97
CA ASP A 615 22.66 12.28 15.14
C ASP A 615 23.07 11.88 13.72
N SER A 616 22.12 11.93 12.79
CA SER A 616 22.38 11.62 11.38
C SER A 616 23.13 12.79 10.70
N PHE A 617 24.33 12.52 10.22
CA PHE A 617 25.22 13.43 9.50
C PHE A 617 24.80 13.74 8.04
N VAL A 618 23.52 13.70 7.68
CA VAL A 618 23.11 13.76 6.26
C VAL A 618 22.81 15.17 5.73
N ASP A 619 22.94 16.24 6.52
CA ASP A 619 22.58 17.61 6.07
C ASP A 619 23.76 18.61 6.07
N LEU A 620 25.00 18.18 5.83
CA LEU A 620 26.11 19.10 5.65
C LEU A 620 26.40 19.32 4.15
N ASN A 621 26.18 20.54 3.71
CA ASN A 621 26.54 20.98 2.34
C ASN A 621 28.05 20.99 2.19
N PHE A 622 28.64 19.88 1.73
CA PHE A 622 30.07 19.62 1.65
C PHE A 622 30.85 20.62 0.76
N ASP A 623 30.15 21.38 -0.10
CA ASP A 623 30.79 22.37 -0.99
C ASP A 623 31.19 23.68 -0.28
N GLU A 624 30.64 23.94 0.92
CA GLU A 624 30.94 25.15 1.71
C GLU A 624 32.13 25.00 2.70
N LEU A 625 32.65 23.80 2.87
CA LEU A 625 33.74 23.52 3.82
C LEU A 625 35.12 23.90 3.26
N THR A 626 35.94 24.52 4.08
CA THR A 626 37.34 24.81 3.74
C THR A 626 38.20 23.54 3.65
N ALA A 627 39.29 23.55 2.89
CA ALA A 627 40.17 22.39 2.74
C ALA A 627 40.71 21.83 4.08
N LYS A 628 40.92 22.70 5.07
CA LYS A 628 41.35 22.31 6.41
C LYS A 628 40.24 21.60 7.19
N GLN A 629 39.04 22.11 7.10
CA GLN A 629 37.84 21.50 7.73
C GLN A 629 37.51 20.15 7.10
N LYS A 630 37.58 20.01 5.77
CA LYS A 630 37.41 18.72 5.08
C LYS A 630 38.43 17.68 5.53
N LYS A 631 39.70 18.08 5.70
CA LYS A 631 40.76 17.15 6.16
C LYS A 631 40.54 16.67 7.59
N THR A 632 40.13 17.56 8.50
CA THR A 632 39.81 17.21 9.89
C THR A 632 38.59 16.29 9.97
N MET A 633 37.57 16.58 9.16
CA MET A 633 36.35 15.77 9.12
C MET A 633 36.61 14.37 8.54
N ILE A 634 37.45 14.25 7.49
CA ILE A 634 37.86 12.94 6.96
C ILE A 634 38.59 12.13 8.03
N SER A 635 39.47 12.76 8.81
CA SER A 635 40.21 12.09 9.89
C SER A 635 39.27 11.56 10.98
N ASN A 636 38.29 12.36 11.40
CA ASN A 636 37.31 11.96 12.41
C ASN A 636 36.37 10.83 11.88
N LEU A 637 35.93 10.93 10.64
CA LEU A 637 35.10 9.87 10.03
C LEU A 637 35.88 8.56 9.83
N GLN A 638 37.19 8.63 9.57
CA GLN A 638 38.04 7.44 9.51
C GLN A 638 38.22 6.77 10.86
N GLU A 639 38.32 7.54 11.93
CA GLU A 639 38.40 7.02 13.30
C GLU A 639 37.08 6.35 13.70
N GLN A 640 35.94 6.99 13.44
CA GLN A 640 34.64 6.42 13.67
C GLN A 640 34.37 5.14 12.84
N MET A 641 34.78 5.12 11.58
CA MET A 641 34.69 3.93 10.71
C MET A 641 35.50 2.75 11.28
N GLN A 642 36.71 3.04 11.82
CA GLN A 642 37.53 1.99 12.46
C GLN A 642 36.91 1.50 13.78
N GLU A 643 36.29 2.39 14.55
CA GLU A 643 35.55 2.00 15.77
C GLU A 643 34.30 1.15 15.45
N ALA A 644 33.51 1.53 14.45
CA ALA A 644 32.39 0.76 13.99
C ALA A 644 32.82 -0.63 13.50
N ALA A 645 33.91 -0.70 12.71
CA ALA A 645 34.46 -1.98 12.26
C ALA A 645 34.97 -2.88 13.44
N LYS A 646 35.53 -2.28 14.49
CA LYS A 646 35.93 -3.03 15.71
C LYS A 646 34.74 -3.55 16.49
N LYS A 647 33.61 -2.84 16.46
CA LYS A 647 32.34 -3.24 17.08
C LYS A 647 31.54 -4.21 16.19
N LEU A 648 32.10 -4.60 15.02
CA LEU A 648 31.46 -5.45 14.01
C LEU A 648 30.20 -4.83 13.37
N ASP A 649 30.03 -3.51 13.52
CA ASP A 649 28.96 -2.76 12.85
C ASP A 649 29.41 -2.40 11.42
N PHE A 650 29.25 -3.36 10.52
CA PHE A 650 29.69 -3.23 9.14
C PHE A 650 28.83 -2.27 8.32
N GLU A 651 27.59 -2.04 8.70
CA GLU A 651 26.67 -1.13 8.02
C GLU A 651 27.06 0.33 8.31
N GLU A 652 27.29 0.67 9.56
CA GLU A 652 27.78 1.99 9.95
C GLU A 652 29.19 2.24 9.39
N ALA A 653 30.06 1.25 9.42
CA ALA A 653 31.39 1.34 8.78
C ALA A 653 31.31 1.57 7.27
N ALA A 654 30.36 0.97 6.56
CA ALA A 654 30.13 1.19 5.13
C ALA A 654 29.58 2.60 4.84
N ASN A 655 28.62 3.09 5.62
CA ASN A 655 28.07 4.44 5.50
C ASN A 655 29.15 5.52 5.74
N LEU A 656 29.97 5.34 6.75
CA LEU A 656 31.10 6.23 7.05
C LEU A 656 32.16 6.22 5.95
N ARG A 657 32.45 5.06 5.35
CA ARG A 657 33.35 4.92 4.19
C ARG A 657 32.82 5.69 2.98
N ASP A 658 31.54 5.58 2.69
CA ASP A 658 30.91 6.23 1.55
C ASP A 658 30.88 7.76 1.72
N ALA A 659 30.63 8.27 2.94
CA ALA A 659 30.76 9.68 3.29
C ALA A 659 32.20 10.21 3.13
N ILE A 660 33.22 9.43 3.52
CA ILE A 660 34.64 9.76 3.31
C ILE A 660 34.95 9.86 1.81
N MET A 661 34.45 8.92 0.99
CA MET A 661 34.66 8.94 -0.46
C MET A 661 34.04 10.17 -1.12
N GLU A 662 32.90 10.60 -0.67
CA GLU A 662 32.20 11.78 -1.19
C GLU A 662 32.91 13.07 -0.84
N LEU A 663 33.40 13.23 0.39
CA LEU A 663 34.26 14.32 0.83
C LEU A 663 35.58 14.37 0.05
N GLN A 664 36.17 13.23 -0.27
CA GLN A 664 37.42 13.16 -1.08
C GLN A 664 37.18 13.53 -2.54
N LYS A 665 36.03 13.16 -3.12
CA LYS A 665 35.62 13.57 -4.48
C LYS A 665 35.37 15.07 -4.57
N SER A 666 34.72 15.67 -3.58
CA SER A 666 34.48 17.13 -3.53
C SER A 666 35.76 17.94 -3.37
N SER A 667 36.86 17.35 -2.87
CA SER A 667 38.17 18.01 -2.74
C SER A 667 39.03 17.99 -4.04
N ARG A 668 38.63 17.19 -5.05
CA ARG A 668 39.39 16.99 -6.30
C ARG A 668 38.87 17.78 -7.52
N LYS A 669 37.85 18.62 -7.41
CA LYS A 669 37.40 19.48 -8.52
C LYS A 669 38.44 20.58 -8.78
N PRO A 670 39.02 20.70 -9.99
CA PRO A 670 40.02 21.74 -10.29
C PRO A 670 39.34 23.11 -10.35
N LYS A 671 39.97 24.11 -9.73
CA LYS A 671 39.60 25.53 -9.86
C LYS A 671 39.63 25.93 -11.34
N THR A 672 38.47 26.23 -11.91
CA THR A 672 38.38 26.90 -13.23
C THR A 672 39.08 28.24 -13.16
N ARG A 673 40.17 28.39 -13.94
CA ARG A 673 40.87 29.65 -14.16
C ARG A 673 39.93 30.69 -14.76
N LYS A 674 39.72 31.80 -14.07
CA LYS A 674 39.13 33.02 -14.64
C LYS A 674 39.98 33.45 -15.85
N GLY A 675 39.39 33.45 -17.02
CA GLY A 675 39.99 33.98 -18.23
C GLY A 675 40.27 35.49 -18.09
N LYS A 676 41.51 35.88 -18.33
CA LYS A 676 41.90 37.28 -18.56
C LYS A 676 41.34 37.72 -19.92
N ASN A 677 40.55 38.76 -19.91
CA ASN A 677 40.23 39.53 -21.10
C ASN A 677 41.53 40.05 -21.74
N PHE A 678 41.72 39.77 -23.00
CA PHE A 678 42.67 40.48 -23.87
C PHE A 678 41.82 41.27 -24.88
N ASN A 679 41.76 42.60 -24.63
CA ASN A 679 41.41 43.58 -25.65
C ASN A 679 42.65 43.79 -26.54
N GLY A 680 42.44 43.83 -27.84
CA GLY A 680 43.50 44.27 -28.74
C GLY A 680 43.17 44.08 -30.22
N LYS A 681 42.55 45.12 -30.81
CA LYS A 681 42.46 45.50 -32.23
C LYS A 681 41.57 44.76 -33.18
#